data_0d390410f3d0a521c03be6d60be4eadb
#
_entry.id   0d390410f3d0a521c03be6d60be4eadb
#
_cell.length_a   1.000
_cell.length_b   1.000
_cell.length_c   1.000
_cell.angle_alpha   90.00
_cell.angle_beta   90.00
_cell.angle_gamma   90.00
#
_symmetry.space_group_name_H-M   'P 1'
#
loop_
_entity.id
_entity.type
_entity.pdbx_description
1 polymer ?
#
loop_
_entity_poly.entity_id
_entity_poly.type
_entity_poly.pdbx_seq_one_letter_code
_entity_poly.pdbx_strand_id
1 'polypeptide(L)'
;MQGSREGKVRLSTHTFAGMANALTRKEPPHDDQPELMTRAERRRAARKARAAKTWKKVAAGTVAVATLFGGMGVASTALAADRDSYQDTIGNSSFEAARNQYGLTKHMKNGAILHAWMWSFKTITQHMPEIAAAGYTSVQTEPMSKIKEVAANGKKFTENWYYVYQPANTSIGNFVVGTEADLKEMTATAHKYGVRVIVDVVANHFTSDWNAIDPDWQNKEYFHKRTGCDGPNGEINDYSNRYKVTQCHLLGLWDLNTQNQAVADRMQKFLKTAVADGVDGFRYDAAKHVELPTEVFDNKQSNYWNTILKNGSQFQYGEVLQGDSGLDYKAYANMFRDNSSDGGGNTASNYGKTIRAAVGSNNLDVKMVKNIDTGGASEDQLVTWVESHDNYANGDKESTGLTDYQIMMGWAVVGSRRAGAPLYFNRPKGSGGTNPQFAEQSQLGDAGDDMWKNKSVAAVNHFRNAMDGKGENLQNCGDKSCLMIERSTSDGIQNDGVVIANMGGDKSLSGMDTTLDDGTYPDEVNGGQLVVSNHKIVSGTAKGGAVSVFYVKGESDPNVSVEAASKEFSSDNVKVTLRAQDADNLKYTTTEGESGSFTDGKVISVGKTLSIGETATVKVTGTAAKDGKKVKKGQALSASVTVKKVEVPKQNLAAQYSTNKVGMGVKKTINFNAGKDASIADWDSSMLIAQGAANDDPRVYRPNSMYEVPIDLYALYGAYDDDNLYLMWEMTNVQDVVDTGDDYPLSQGHLWQTQNLPFHIAIDTKDDSTRIGNNGGLQTGGSLWASNITWGGEQKLNNVVTISTNGSNGPWIYKGDETGLQGCVWSGC
;
A
#
# COMPACT_ATOMS: atom_id res chain seq x y z
N MET A 1 47.88 -20.77 -7.56
CA MET A 1 47.26 -21.59 -6.51
C MET A 1 45.79 -21.17 -6.53
N GLN A 2 44.99 -21.94 -7.24
CA GLN A 2 43.54 -21.75 -7.32
C GLN A 2 42.91 -22.57 -6.21
N GLY A 3 42.25 -21.92 -5.29
CA GLY A 3 41.44 -22.57 -4.27
C GLY A 3 39.99 -22.59 -4.74
N SER A 4 39.51 -23.75 -5.14
CA SER A 4 38.08 -23.98 -5.37
C SER A 4 37.33 -23.90 -4.04
N ARG A 5 36.48 -22.91 -3.88
CA ARG A 5 35.52 -22.86 -2.77
C ARG A 5 34.37 -23.80 -3.10
N GLU A 6 34.31 -24.94 -2.44
CA GLU A 6 33.13 -25.80 -2.44
C GLU A 6 32.02 -25.15 -1.60
N GLY A 7 30.94 -24.77 -2.25
CA GLY A 7 29.72 -24.26 -1.58
C GLY A 7 29.02 -25.40 -0.82
N LYS A 8 28.76 -25.22 0.45
CA LYS A 8 27.97 -26.16 1.25
C LYS A 8 26.49 -25.90 1.05
N VAL A 9 25.76 -26.87 0.53
CA VAL A 9 24.27 -26.83 0.50
C VAL A 9 23.77 -27.24 1.89
N ARG A 10 23.13 -26.31 2.60
CA ARG A 10 22.41 -26.62 3.82
C ARG A 10 20.92 -26.70 3.51
N LEU A 11 20.35 -27.85 3.68
CA LEU A 11 18.92 -28.12 3.57
C LEU A 11 18.35 -28.30 4.98
N SER A 12 17.34 -27.53 5.32
CA SER A 12 16.62 -27.68 6.58
C SER A 12 15.39 -28.56 6.36
N THR A 13 15.33 -29.67 7.03
CA THR A 13 14.21 -30.64 7.00
C THR A 13 13.17 -30.35 8.10
N HIS A 14 13.22 -29.20 8.74
CA HIS A 14 12.47 -28.96 9.99
C HIS A 14 10.99 -28.56 9.82
N THR A 15 10.49 -28.36 8.60
CA THR A 15 9.08 -28.00 8.39
C THR A 15 8.09 -29.10 8.81
N PHE A 16 8.56 -30.35 8.97
CA PHE A 16 7.71 -31.49 9.27
C PHE A 16 7.78 -32.02 10.71
N ALA A 17 8.80 -31.67 11.48
CA ALA A 17 8.97 -32.23 12.84
C ALA A 17 8.02 -31.61 13.89
N GLY A 18 7.48 -30.42 13.66
CA GLY A 18 6.58 -29.72 14.58
C GLY A 18 5.18 -30.36 14.69
N MET A 19 4.75 -31.11 13.69
CA MET A 19 3.40 -31.71 13.67
C MET A 19 3.30 -33.08 14.38
N ALA A 20 4.38 -33.79 14.57
CA ALA A 20 4.39 -35.12 15.17
C ALA A 20 4.14 -35.12 16.70
N ASN A 21 4.42 -34.01 17.38
CA ASN A 21 4.30 -33.94 18.85
C ASN A 21 2.90 -33.54 19.38
N ALA A 22 1.96 -33.24 18.50
CA ALA A 22 0.58 -32.89 18.89
C ALA A 22 -0.38 -34.09 19.01
N LEU A 23 0.07 -35.31 18.68
CA LEU A 23 -0.78 -36.48 18.52
C LEU A 23 -0.70 -37.53 19.64
N THR A 24 0.01 -37.31 20.73
CA THR A 24 0.08 -38.25 21.84
C THR A 24 -0.63 -37.74 23.09
N ARG A 25 -1.96 -37.67 23.08
CA ARG A 25 -2.76 -37.64 24.28
C ARG A 25 -3.71 -38.84 24.30
N LYS A 26 -3.52 -39.72 25.31
CA LYS A 26 -4.32 -40.88 25.60
C LYS A 26 -5.75 -40.49 25.98
N GLU A 27 -6.74 -41.23 25.45
CA GLU A 27 -8.16 -41.20 25.80
C GLU A 27 -8.42 -41.90 27.13
N PRO A 28 -9.46 -41.48 27.89
CA PRO A 28 -10.11 -42.28 28.92
C PRO A 28 -11.34 -43.07 28.41
N PRO A 29 -11.85 -44.12 29.08
CA PRO A 29 -12.72 -45.13 28.54
C PRO A 29 -14.19 -44.73 28.41
N HIS A 30 -14.88 -45.44 27.49
CA HIS A 30 -16.26 -45.30 27.08
C HIS A 30 -17.30 -45.46 28.19
N ASP A 31 -18.37 -44.66 28.09
CA ASP A 31 -19.70 -44.98 28.56
C ASP A 31 -20.78 -44.46 27.59
N ASP A 32 -21.87 -45.20 27.48
CA ASP A 32 -22.94 -45.17 26.47
C ASP A 32 -23.60 -43.80 26.23
N GLN A 33 -23.64 -43.34 24.98
CA GLN A 33 -24.59 -42.32 24.52
C GLN A 33 -24.88 -42.44 23.01
N PRO A 34 -26.00 -41.88 22.50
CA PRO A 34 -26.59 -42.23 21.19
C PRO A 34 -25.79 -41.69 20.00
N GLU A 35 -26.01 -42.33 18.83
CA GLU A 35 -25.34 -42.09 17.56
C GLU A 35 -25.02 -40.62 17.26
N LEU A 36 -23.74 -40.31 17.30
CA LEU A 36 -23.21 -38.99 17.00
C LEU A 36 -22.87 -38.92 15.53
N MET A 37 -23.47 -37.96 14.82
CA MET A 37 -23.10 -37.57 13.46
C MET A 37 -21.57 -37.45 13.30
N THR A 38 -21.05 -37.94 12.20
CA THR A 38 -19.61 -37.91 11.87
C THR A 38 -19.08 -36.48 11.78
N ARG A 39 -17.77 -36.31 11.95
CA ARG A 39 -17.10 -35.00 11.87
C ARG A 39 -17.33 -34.37 10.50
N ALA A 40 -17.44 -35.17 9.43
CA ALA A 40 -17.75 -34.72 8.08
C ALA A 40 -19.18 -34.18 7.94
N GLU A 41 -20.14 -34.84 8.56
CA GLU A 41 -21.55 -34.39 8.59
C GLU A 41 -21.73 -33.11 9.39
N ARG A 42 -21.03 -32.96 10.52
CA ARG A 42 -21.00 -31.72 11.30
C ARG A 42 -20.36 -30.56 10.52
N ARG A 43 -19.29 -30.83 9.77
CA ARG A 43 -18.67 -29.82 8.88
C ARG A 43 -19.59 -29.46 7.72
N ARG A 44 -20.29 -30.44 7.10
CA ARG A 44 -21.29 -30.16 6.06
C ARG A 44 -22.49 -29.39 6.60
N ALA A 45 -23.00 -29.75 7.80
CA ALA A 45 -24.05 -29.01 8.46
C ALA A 45 -23.61 -27.58 8.85
N ALA A 46 -22.42 -27.40 9.35
CA ALA A 46 -21.86 -26.09 9.69
C ALA A 46 -21.61 -25.22 8.44
N ARG A 47 -21.16 -25.81 7.34
CA ARG A 47 -21.03 -25.10 6.04
C ARG A 47 -22.41 -24.70 5.47
N LYS A 48 -23.40 -25.60 5.50
CA LYS A 48 -24.79 -25.28 5.11
C LYS A 48 -25.42 -24.22 6.02
N ALA A 49 -25.18 -24.25 7.32
CA ALA A 49 -25.69 -23.27 8.27
C ALA A 49 -25.01 -21.90 8.12
N ARG A 50 -23.70 -21.86 7.80
CA ARG A 50 -22.97 -20.61 7.47
C ARG A 50 -23.46 -20.02 6.15
N ALA A 51 -23.60 -20.83 5.11
CA ALA A 51 -24.14 -20.38 3.83
C ALA A 51 -25.56 -19.82 3.99
N ALA A 52 -26.44 -20.51 4.72
CA ALA A 52 -27.82 -20.07 4.96
C ALA A 52 -27.91 -18.78 5.82
N LYS A 53 -26.96 -18.57 6.77
CA LYS A 53 -26.88 -17.33 7.55
C LYS A 53 -26.36 -16.15 6.71
N THR A 54 -25.41 -16.40 5.82
CA THR A 54 -24.89 -15.38 4.90
C THR A 54 -25.95 -14.93 3.90
N TRP A 55 -26.71 -15.88 3.33
CA TRP A 55 -27.83 -15.57 2.44
C TRP A 55 -28.98 -14.79 3.11
N LYS A 56 -29.31 -15.10 4.37
CA LYS A 56 -30.37 -14.36 5.10
C LYS A 56 -29.92 -12.93 5.49
N LYS A 57 -28.63 -12.68 5.68
CA LYS A 57 -28.12 -11.32 5.93
C LYS A 57 -28.02 -10.47 4.65
N VAL A 58 -27.71 -11.08 3.51
CA VAL A 58 -27.70 -10.41 2.20
C VAL A 58 -29.12 -10.06 1.73
N ALA A 59 -30.12 -10.94 1.96
CA ALA A 59 -31.50 -10.67 1.60
C ALA A 59 -32.19 -9.62 2.46
N ALA A 60 -31.73 -9.36 3.70
CA ALA A 60 -32.32 -8.33 4.58
C ALA A 60 -31.66 -6.94 4.37
N GLY A 61 -30.46 -6.86 3.81
CA GLY A 61 -29.78 -5.59 3.51
C GLY A 61 -30.15 -4.96 2.17
N THR A 62 -30.67 -5.76 1.24
CA THR A 62 -30.97 -5.31 -0.14
C THR A 62 -32.34 -4.64 -0.32
N VAL A 63 -33.24 -4.72 0.67
CA VAL A 63 -34.58 -4.13 0.55
C VAL A 63 -34.65 -2.66 1.06
N ALA A 64 -33.66 -2.21 1.84
CA ALA A 64 -33.68 -0.84 2.41
C ALA A 64 -32.96 0.23 1.56
N VAL A 65 -32.22 -0.15 0.50
CA VAL A 65 -31.45 0.80 -0.34
C VAL A 65 -32.07 1.03 -1.73
N ALA A 66 -33.08 0.22 -2.11
CA ALA A 66 -33.65 0.25 -3.46
C ALA A 66 -34.67 1.37 -3.73
N THR A 67 -34.96 2.25 -2.76
CA THR A 67 -36.01 3.28 -2.90
C THR A 67 -35.49 4.71 -3.06
N LEU A 68 -34.17 4.96 -3.15
CA LEU A 68 -33.66 6.34 -3.26
C LEU A 68 -32.71 6.62 -4.44
N PHE A 69 -32.32 5.62 -5.24
CA PHE A 69 -31.59 5.88 -6.49
C PHE A 69 -32.08 4.97 -7.61
N GLY A 70 -32.97 5.53 -8.40
CA GLY A 70 -33.36 4.95 -9.69
C GLY A 70 -32.17 4.99 -10.65
N GLY A 71 -31.63 3.81 -10.99
CA GLY A 71 -30.76 3.59 -12.13
C GLY A 71 -29.26 3.47 -11.81
N MET A 72 -28.84 2.29 -11.35
CA MET A 72 -27.61 1.61 -11.75
C MET A 72 -27.63 0.20 -11.12
N GLY A 73 -28.13 -0.74 -11.87
CA GLY A 73 -27.94 -2.14 -11.57
C GLY A 73 -26.54 -2.54 -11.99
N VAL A 74 -25.66 -2.83 -11.03
CA VAL A 74 -24.38 -3.47 -11.29
C VAL A 74 -24.22 -4.64 -10.33
N ALA A 75 -23.98 -5.77 -10.95
CA ALA A 75 -23.93 -7.10 -10.36
C ALA A 75 -22.85 -7.24 -9.27
N SER A 76 -23.25 -7.76 -8.13
CA SER A 76 -22.42 -8.07 -6.96
C SER A 76 -21.68 -9.42 -7.05
N THR A 77 -21.21 -9.83 -8.22
CA THR A 77 -20.48 -11.10 -8.39
C THR A 77 -19.00 -10.97 -8.79
N ALA A 78 -18.46 -9.74 -8.89
CA ALA A 78 -17.05 -9.53 -9.26
C ALA A 78 -16.11 -9.24 -8.07
N LEU A 79 -16.58 -9.26 -6.84
CA LEU A 79 -15.80 -8.80 -5.67
C LEU A 79 -14.92 -9.89 -5.00
N ALA A 80 -14.90 -11.12 -5.52
CA ALA A 80 -14.12 -12.19 -4.89
C ALA A 80 -12.84 -12.59 -5.62
N ALA A 81 -12.64 -12.12 -6.85
CA ALA A 81 -11.51 -12.54 -7.70
C ALA A 81 -10.36 -11.52 -7.81
N ASP A 82 -10.51 -10.31 -7.26
CA ASP A 82 -9.57 -9.20 -7.52
C ASP A 82 -8.90 -8.67 -6.24
N ARG A 83 -8.78 -9.47 -5.20
CA ARG A 83 -8.17 -9.01 -3.93
C ARG A 83 -6.66 -8.80 -4.01
N ASP A 84 -5.98 -9.47 -4.92
CA ASP A 84 -4.53 -9.39 -5.03
C ASP A 84 -4.03 -8.26 -5.95
N SER A 85 -4.90 -7.68 -6.79
CA SER A 85 -4.54 -6.61 -7.72
C SER A 85 -4.59 -5.18 -7.14
N TYR A 86 -5.14 -5.00 -5.94
CA TYR A 86 -5.29 -3.67 -5.31
C TYR A 86 -4.14 -3.26 -4.40
N GLN A 87 -3.15 -4.11 -4.18
CA GLN A 87 -2.05 -3.84 -3.26
C GLN A 87 -0.99 -2.89 -3.82
N ASP A 88 -0.88 -2.77 -5.14
CA ASP A 88 0.05 -1.83 -5.78
C ASP A 88 -0.71 -0.84 -6.66
N THR A 89 -0.67 0.44 -6.27
CA THR A 89 -1.24 1.53 -7.06
C THR A 89 -0.32 1.96 -8.20
N ILE A 90 0.95 1.51 -8.22
CA ILE A 90 1.90 1.82 -9.27
C ILE A 90 1.65 0.92 -10.48
N GLY A 91 1.26 1.53 -11.61
CA GLY A 91 0.97 0.79 -12.84
C GLY A 91 -0.38 0.06 -12.87
N ASN A 92 -1.18 0.16 -11.82
CA ASN A 92 -2.53 -0.39 -11.78
C ASN A 92 -3.48 0.46 -12.66
N SER A 93 -3.94 -0.11 -13.77
CA SER A 93 -4.77 0.62 -14.75
C SER A 93 -6.12 1.08 -14.18
N SER A 94 -6.72 0.31 -13.27
CA SER A 94 -8.00 0.66 -12.63
C SER A 94 -7.84 1.82 -11.66
N PHE A 95 -6.77 1.84 -10.87
CA PHE A 95 -6.42 2.94 -10.00
C PHE A 95 -6.15 4.21 -10.83
N GLU A 96 -5.32 4.11 -11.89
CA GLU A 96 -5.00 5.23 -12.76
C GLU A 96 -6.25 5.80 -13.47
N ALA A 97 -7.18 4.95 -13.89
CA ALA A 97 -8.44 5.39 -14.47
C ALA A 97 -9.31 6.16 -13.46
N ALA A 98 -9.44 5.65 -12.24
CA ALA A 98 -10.18 6.32 -11.17
C ALA A 98 -9.52 7.66 -10.78
N ARG A 99 -8.21 7.67 -10.60
CA ARG A 99 -7.43 8.88 -10.34
C ARG A 99 -7.66 9.95 -11.40
N ASN A 100 -7.60 9.58 -12.68
CA ASN A 100 -7.84 10.49 -13.80
C ASN A 100 -9.29 10.99 -13.84
N GLN A 101 -10.26 10.15 -13.50
CA GLN A 101 -11.68 10.53 -13.43
C GLN A 101 -11.92 11.69 -12.44
N TYR A 102 -11.24 11.66 -11.30
CA TYR A 102 -11.34 12.72 -10.29
C TYR A 102 -10.33 13.86 -10.50
N GLY A 103 -9.52 13.80 -11.57
CA GLY A 103 -8.51 14.81 -11.88
C GLY A 103 -7.39 14.91 -10.84
N LEU A 104 -7.08 13.81 -10.14
CA LEU A 104 -6.05 13.77 -9.10
C LEU A 104 -4.67 13.62 -9.73
N THR A 105 -3.65 14.29 -9.18
CA THR A 105 -2.27 14.17 -9.67
C THR A 105 -1.71 12.77 -9.43
N LYS A 106 -0.77 12.36 -10.30
CA LYS A 106 -0.10 11.05 -10.19
C LYS A 106 0.73 10.93 -8.92
N HIS A 107 1.38 12.01 -8.48
CA HIS A 107 2.36 12.01 -7.42
C HIS A 107 1.77 12.45 -6.08
N MET A 108 1.92 11.63 -5.03
CA MET A 108 1.45 11.94 -3.68
C MET A 108 2.04 13.26 -3.15
N LYS A 109 3.33 13.47 -3.38
CA LYS A 109 4.05 14.68 -2.96
C LYS A 109 3.50 15.98 -3.58
N ASN A 110 2.85 15.90 -4.74
CA ASN A 110 2.30 17.06 -5.46
C ASN A 110 0.80 17.25 -5.22
N GLY A 111 0.14 16.28 -4.59
CA GLY A 111 -1.28 16.34 -4.27
C GLY A 111 -1.58 16.97 -2.90
N ALA A 112 -2.84 16.91 -2.50
CA ALA A 112 -3.32 17.32 -1.19
C ALA A 112 -3.65 16.08 -0.34
N ILE A 113 -3.28 16.12 0.95
CA ILE A 113 -3.53 15.07 1.93
C ILE A 113 -4.68 15.52 2.85
N LEU A 114 -5.73 14.72 3.01
CA LEU A 114 -6.72 14.92 4.06
C LEU A 114 -6.28 14.15 5.31
N HIS A 115 -6.00 14.83 6.40
CA HIS A 115 -5.85 14.20 7.71
C HIS A 115 -7.24 13.99 8.30
N ALA A 116 -7.76 12.78 8.15
CA ALA A 116 -9.05 12.34 8.70
C ALA A 116 -8.91 12.05 10.19
N TRP A 117 -8.63 13.12 10.96
CA TRP A 117 -8.25 13.02 12.35
C TRP A 117 -9.31 12.36 13.21
N MET A 118 -8.93 11.27 13.86
CA MET A 118 -9.78 10.43 14.72
C MET A 118 -10.99 9.79 14.01
N TRP A 119 -11.02 9.75 12.67
CA TRP A 119 -12.03 8.99 11.95
C TRP A 119 -11.69 7.50 12.00
N SER A 120 -12.72 6.65 12.10
CA SER A 120 -12.53 5.21 11.91
C SER A 120 -12.31 4.86 10.43
N PHE A 121 -11.67 3.72 10.18
CA PHE A 121 -11.51 3.19 8.81
C PHE A 121 -12.86 3.07 8.09
N LYS A 122 -13.92 2.65 8.80
CA LYS A 122 -15.29 2.61 8.27
C LYS A 122 -15.82 3.98 7.88
N THR A 123 -15.59 4.98 8.71
CA THR A 123 -16.00 6.36 8.43
C THR A 123 -15.28 6.89 7.18
N ILE A 124 -13.98 6.65 7.07
CA ILE A 124 -13.20 7.03 5.88
C ILE A 124 -13.72 6.29 4.64
N THR A 125 -14.00 4.98 4.74
CA THR A 125 -14.60 4.19 3.65
C THR A 125 -15.91 4.80 3.15
N GLN A 126 -16.78 5.21 4.07
CA GLN A 126 -18.09 5.81 3.72
C GLN A 126 -17.95 7.17 3.00
N HIS A 127 -16.95 7.97 3.38
CA HIS A 127 -16.70 9.29 2.80
C HIS A 127 -15.73 9.30 1.63
N MET A 128 -15.20 8.16 1.21
CA MET A 128 -14.18 8.10 0.16
C MET A 128 -14.62 8.72 -1.17
N PRO A 129 -15.87 8.55 -1.65
CA PRO A 129 -16.36 9.25 -2.84
C PRO A 129 -16.27 10.77 -2.73
N GLU A 130 -16.61 11.33 -1.56
CA GLU A 130 -16.54 12.76 -1.29
C GLU A 130 -15.09 13.26 -1.18
N ILE A 131 -14.18 12.44 -0.60
CA ILE A 131 -12.75 12.74 -0.49
C ILE A 131 -12.14 12.87 -1.89
N ALA A 132 -12.40 11.92 -2.77
CA ALA A 132 -11.94 11.97 -4.16
C ALA A 132 -12.56 13.17 -4.91
N ALA A 133 -13.88 13.41 -4.75
CA ALA A 133 -14.59 14.52 -5.37
C ALA A 133 -14.12 15.90 -4.88
N ALA A 134 -13.62 16.00 -3.65
CA ALA A 134 -12.99 17.20 -3.10
C ALA A 134 -11.53 17.40 -3.53
N GLY A 135 -10.98 16.51 -4.36
CA GLY A 135 -9.66 16.65 -4.97
C GLY A 135 -8.48 16.23 -4.09
N TYR A 136 -8.71 15.47 -3.02
CA TYR A 136 -7.61 14.91 -2.22
C TYR A 136 -7.00 13.70 -2.92
N THR A 137 -5.67 13.69 -3.03
CA THR A 137 -4.91 12.57 -3.61
C THR A 137 -4.60 11.48 -2.61
N SER A 138 -4.63 11.85 -1.32
CA SER A 138 -4.35 10.93 -0.23
C SER A 138 -5.19 11.26 0.99
N VAL A 139 -5.50 10.23 1.77
CA VAL A 139 -6.09 10.36 3.11
C VAL A 139 -5.10 9.83 4.14
N GLN A 140 -4.87 10.59 5.21
CA GLN A 140 -4.07 10.16 6.36
C GLN A 140 -4.99 9.75 7.50
N THR A 141 -4.73 8.57 8.05
CA THR A 141 -5.43 8.02 9.22
C THR A 141 -4.61 8.16 10.49
N GLU A 142 -5.23 7.87 11.62
CA GLU A 142 -4.58 7.75 12.92
C GLU A 142 -3.74 6.48 13.05
N PRO A 143 -2.92 6.37 14.14
CA PRO A 143 -2.17 5.17 14.42
C PRO A 143 -3.02 3.91 14.48
N MET A 144 -2.59 2.92 13.71
CA MET A 144 -3.32 1.66 13.53
C MET A 144 -2.99 0.60 14.59
N SER A 145 -1.98 0.83 15.43
CA SER A 145 -1.50 -0.15 16.44
C SER A 145 -2.58 -0.50 17.45
N LYS A 146 -2.53 -1.72 18.00
CA LYS A 146 -3.23 -2.03 19.24
C LYS A 146 -2.71 -1.09 20.33
N ILE A 147 -3.61 -0.47 21.06
CA ILE A 147 -3.30 0.51 22.10
C ILE A 147 -3.77 0.05 23.47
N LYS A 148 -3.34 0.75 24.51
CA LYS A 148 -3.84 0.57 25.88
C LYS A 148 -5.37 0.71 25.89
N GLU A 149 -6.04 -0.17 26.64
CA GLU A 149 -7.49 -0.07 26.86
C GLU A 149 -7.85 1.23 27.59
N VAL A 150 -8.97 1.80 27.20
CA VAL A 150 -9.46 3.07 27.72
C VAL A 150 -10.52 2.88 28.78
N ALA A 151 -10.74 3.91 29.58
CA ALA A 151 -11.81 3.97 30.57
C ALA A 151 -13.21 3.92 29.92
N ALA A 152 -14.24 3.70 30.70
CA ALA A 152 -15.62 3.40 30.29
C ALA A 152 -16.31 4.42 29.35
N ASN A 153 -15.79 5.66 29.23
CA ASN A 153 -16.30 6.73 28.36
C ASN A 153 -15.57 6.87 27.02
N GLY A 154 -14.98 5.78 26.52
CA GLY A 154 -13.98 5.63 25.49
C GLY A 154 -14.10 6.44 24.19
N LYS A 155 -15.24 7.06 23.87
CA LYS A 155 -15.39 7.84 22.62
C LYS A 155 -15.31 9.36 22.80
N LYS A 156 -15.18 9.87 24.00
CA LYS A 156 -15.01 11.30 24.25
C LYS A 156 -13.62 11.79 23.87
N PHE A 157 -13.54 12.83 23.04
CA PHE A 157 -12.25 13.40 22.63
C PHE A 157 -11.38 13.81 23.79
N THR A 158 -11.88 14.65 24.70
CA THR A 158 -11.11 15.27 25.79
C THR A 158 -10.33 14.30 26.67
N GLU A 159 -10.80 13.06 26.76
CA GLU A 159 -10.26 12.08 27.69
C GLU A 159 -9.51 10.93 26.97
N ASN A 160 -9.65 10.82 25.64
CA ASN A 160 -9.25 9.59 24.94
C ASN A 160 -8.49 9.78 23.62
N TRP A 161 -8.46 10.97 23.00
CA TRP A 161 -7.82 11.15 21.69
C TRP A 161 -6.34 10.73 21.67
N TYR A 162 -5.60 11.02 22.75
CA TYR A 162 -4.16 10.73 22.85
C TYR A 162 -3.83 9.24 23.07
N TYR A 163 -4.82 8.38 23.30
CA TYR A 163 -4.54 6.95 23.49
C TYR A 163 -4.06 6.26 22.24
N VAL A 164 -4.42 6.76 21.05
CA VAL A 164 -3.90 6.20 19.78
C VAL A 164 -2.38 6.30 19.67
N TYR A 165 -1.78 7.25 20.42
CA TYR A 165 -0.33 7.43 20.54
C TYR A 165 0.28 6.63 21.71
N GLN A 166 -0.42 5.65 22.26
CA GLN A 166 0.04 4.76 23.31
C GLN A 166 -0.05 3.28 22.90
N PRO A 167 0.78 2.84 21.94
CA PRO A 167 0.80 1.44 21.52
C PRO A 167 1.03 0.47 22.68
N ALA A 168 0.36 -0.68 22.60
CA ALA A 168 0.55 -1.82 23.49
C ALA A 168 1.09 -3.04 22.74
N ASN A 169 0.96 -3.06 21.40
CA ASN A 169 1.47 -4.09 20.51
C ASN A 169 1.57 -3.53 19.07
N THR A 170 2.32 -4.22 18.22
CA THR A 170 2.42 -4.00 16.77
C THR A 170 1.42 -4.88 15.98
N SER A 171 0.19 -5.00 16.44
CA SER A 171 -0.95 -5.59 15.71
C SER A 171 -1.90 -4.49 15.25
N ILE A 172 -2.57 -4.69 14.11
CA ILE A 172 -3.47 -3.70 13.53
C ILE A 172 -4.84 -3.75 14.21
N GLY A 173 -5.29 -2.61 14.66
CA GLY A 173 -6.63 -2.38 15.19
C GLY A 173 -6.67 -1.81 16.59
N ASN A 174 -7.56 -0.83 16.79
CA ASN A 174 -7.87 -0.25 18.09
C ASN A 174 -9.30 0.31 18.10
N PHE A 175 -9.74 0.78 19.27
CA PHE A 175 -11.13 1.21 19.47
C PHE A 175 -11.53 2.48 18.69
N VAL A 176 -10.57 3.27 18.19
CA VAL A 176 -10.82 4.46 17.39
C VAL A 176 -10.93 4.11 15.91
N VAL A 177 -9.87 3.49 15.38
CA VAL A 177 -9.77 3.26 13.93
C VAL A 177 -10.53 2.02 13.45
N GLY A 178 -10.71 1.01 14.29
CA GLY A 178 -11.36 -0.26 13.93
C GLY A 178 -10.38 -1.42 13.81
N THR A 179 -10.68 -2.39 12.97
CA THR A 179 -9.95 -3.65 12.81
C THR A 179 -9.08 -3.67 11.56
N GLU A 180 -8.18 -4.65 11.45
CA GLU A 180 -7.39 -4.90 10.24
C GLU A 180 -8.30 -5.18 9.02
N ALA A 181 -9.43 -5.86 9.22
CA ALA A 181 -10.40 -6.07 8.14
C ALA A 181 -11.02 -4.74 7.66
N ASP A 182 -11.27 -3.80 8.58
CA ASP A 182 -11.76 -2.48 8.24
C ASP A 182 -10.69 -1.65 7.49
N LEU A 183 -9.39 -1.83 7.83
CA LEU A 183 -8.27 -1.24 7.09
C LEU A 183 -8.23 -1.75 5.64
N LYS A 184 -8.31 -3.06 5.43
CA LYS A 184 -8.32 -3.67 4.09
C LYS A 184 -9.51 -3.18 3.24
N GLU A 185 -10.69 -3.04 3.83
CA GLU A 185 -11.86 -2.48 3.14
C GLU A 185 -11.65 -1.00 2.77
N MET A 186 -11.07 -0.24 3.67
CA MET A 186 -10.79 1.18 3.46
C MET A 186 -9.78 1.41 2.34
N THR A 187 -8.64 0.71 2.36
CA THR A 187 -7.60 0.83 1.34
C THR A 187 -8.11 0.41 -0.04
N ALA A 188 -8.80 -0.73 -0.13
CA ALA A 188 -9.42 -1.18 -1.37
C ALA A 188 -10.44 -0.16 -1.91
N THR A 189 -11.22 0.47 -1.02
CA THR A 189 -12.17 1.51 -1.41
C THR A 189 -11.43 2.78 -1.86
N ALA A 190 -10.38 3.20 -1.15
CA ALA A 190 -9.58 4.36 -1.53
C ALA A 190 -8.99 4.19 -2.94
N HIS A 191 -8.39 3.05 -3.22
CA HIS A 191 -7.82 2.75 -4.53
C HIS A 191 -8.89 2.73 -5.65
N LYS A 192 -10.09 2.24 -5.36
CA LYS A 192 -11.23 2.30 -6.29
C LYS A 192 -11.59 3.73 -6.69
N TYR A 193 -11.36 4.70 -5.83
CA TYR A 193 -11.60 6.12 -6.08
C TYR A 193 -10.33 6.90 -6.47
N GLY A 194 -9.20 6.24 -6.69
CA GLY A 194 -7.94 6.86 -7.10
C GLY A 194 -7.23 7.63 -5.97
N VAL A 195 -7.61 7.37 -4.72
CA VAL A 195 -7.03 7.99 -3.52
C VAL A 195 -6.08 7.00 -2.85
N ARG A 196 -4.94 7.47 -2.35
CA ARG A 196 -3.96 6.67 -1.59
C ARG A 196 -4.15 6.83 -0.09
N VAL A 197 -3.66 5.87 0.66
CA VAL A 197 -3.79 5.84 2.12
C VAL A 197 -2.43 6.01 2.79
N ILE A 198 -2.33 6.98 3.67
CA ILE A 198 -1.20 7.19 4.57
C ILE A 198 -1.65 6.83 5.98
N VAL A 199 -0.89 6.03 6.70
CA VAL A 199 -1.19 5.65 8.09
C VAL A 199 -0.16 6.27 9.02
N ASP A 200 -0.62 6.82 10.13
CA ASP A 200 0.25 7.28 11.20
C ASP A 200 0.83 6.08 11.98
N VAL A 201 2.09 6.16 12.36
CA VAL A 201 2.82 5.07 13.02
C VAL A 201 3.61 5.60 14.20
N VAL A 202 3.28 5.13 15.38
CA VAL A 202 4.08 5.38 16.59
C VAL A 202 5.23 4.36 16.62
N ALA A 203 6.38 4.79 16.10
CA ALA A 203 7.55 3.93 15.96
C ALA A 203 8.65 4.20 17.02
N ASN A 204 8.47 5.21 17.85
CA ASN A 204 9.44 5.60 18.89
C ASN A 204 9.19 4.91 20.23
N HIS A 205 7.94 4.74 20.65
CA HIS A 205 7.60 4.36 22.01
C HIS A 205 6.33 3.52 22.11
N PHE A 206 6.10 2.93 23.28
CA PHE A 206 4.86 2.29 23.69
C PHE A 206 4.23 3.06 24.86
N THR A 207 3.05 2.62 25.30
CA THR A 207 2.34 3.20 26.48
C THR A 207 3.24 3.31 27.71
N SER A 208 2.95 4.27 28.59
CA SER A 208 3.65 4.41 29.89
C SER A 208 3.33 3.28 30.88
N ASP A 209 2.22 2.58 30.70
CA ASP A 209 1.77 1.49 31.56
C ASP A 209 2.36 0.15 31.08
N TRP A 210 3.39 -0.33 31.80
CA TRP A 210 4.04 -1.60 31.49
C TRP A 210 3.07 -2.79 31.44
N ASN A 211 2.06 -2.80 32.31
CA ASN A 211 1.12 -3.92 32.38
C ASN A 211 0.11 -3.93 31.21
N ALA A 212 -0.05 -2.81 30.54
CA ALA A 212 -0.87 -2.71 29.35
C ALA A 212 -0.14 -3.18 28.07
N ILE A 213 1.19 -3.28 28.10
CA ILE A 213 2.00 -3.81 27.00
C ILE A 213 1.73 -5.31 26.89
N ASP A 214 1.48 -5.80 25.69
CA ASP A 214 1.23 -7.22 25.46
C ASP A 214 2.45 -8.09 25.85
N PRO A 215 2.23 -9.32 26.36
CA PRO A 215 3.29 -10.17 26.89
C PRO A 215 4.45 -10.45 25.93
N ASP A 216 4.21 -10.51 24.63
CA ASP A 216 5.23 -10.73 23.59
C ASP A 216 6.17 -9.53 23.40
N TRP A 217 5.78 -8.35 23.87
CA TRP A 217 6.60 -7.15 23.94
C TRP A 217 7.16 -6.87 25.35
N GLN A 218 6.71 -7.55 26.40
CA GLN A 218 7.18 -7.34 27.77
C GLN A 218 8.60 -7.86 28.03
N ASN A 219 9.54 -7.53 27.14
CA ASN A 219 10.96 -7.77 27.29
C ASN A 219 11.70 -6.45 27.51
N LYS A 220 12.37 -6.29 28.66
CA LYS A 220 13.08 -5.05 29.00
C LYS A 220 14.21 -4.68 28.02
N GLU A 221 14.78 -5.64 27.29
CA GLU A 221 15.80 -5.37 26.28
C GLU A 221 15.21 -4.76 24.99
N TYR A 222 13.89 -4.76 24.85
CA TYR A 222 13.19 -4.09 23.74
C TYR A 222 12.99 -2.60 23.98
N PHE A 223 13.33 -2.11 25.17
CA PHE A 223 13.19 -0.72 25.55
C PHE A 223 14.53 -0.15 26.03
N HIS A 224 14.76 1.14 25.79
CA HIS A 224 15.97 1.81 26.26
C HIS A 224 16.06 1.78 27.78
N LYS A 225 17.29 1.60 28.26
CA LYS A 225 17.61 1.71 29.68
C LYS A 225 17.64 3.20 30.04
N ARG A 226 17.07 3.54 31.18
CA ARG A 226 17.04 4.94 31.66
C ARG A 226 18.41 5.48 32.12
N THR A 227 19.50 4.87 31.64
CA THR A 227 20.87 5.29 31.96
C THR A 227 21.12 6.66 31.35
N GLY A 228 21.61 7.62 32.11
CA GLY A 228 21.82 8.99 31.62
C GLY A 228 20.56 9.84 31.46
N CYS A 229 19.39 9.30 31.81
CA CYS A 229 18.11 9.98 31.76
C CYS A 229 17.73 10.44 33.18
N ASP A 230 18.04 11.67 33.48
CA ASP A 230 17.94 12.25 34.82
C ASP A 230 16.63 13.07 35.02
N GLY A 231 15.75 13.08 34.06
CA GLY A 231 14.39 13.58 34.22
C GLY A 231 13.50 12.67 35.08
N PRO A 232 12.35 13.14 35.58
CA PRO A 232 11.41 12.31 36.33
C PRO A 232 11.04 11.07 35.51
N ASN A 233 11.03 9.88 36.10
CA ASN A 233 10.73 8.61 35.41
C ASN A 233 11.62 8.30 34.17
N GLY A 234 12.83 8.91 34.05
CA GLY A 234 13.70 8.76 32.90
C GLY A 234 13.26 9.59 31.70
N GLU A 235 12.48 10.63 31.91
CA GLU A 235 11.98 11.50 30.86
C GLU A 235 13.06 12.41 30.26
N ILE A 236 12.80 12.85 29.03
CA ILE A 236 13.61 13.89 28.39
C ILE A 236 13.48 15.19 29.16
N ASN A 237 14.60 15.75 29.63
CA ASN A 237 14.67 17.04 30.31
C ASN A 237 15.58 18.07 29.62
N ASP A 238 16.18 17.71 28.47
CA ASP A 238 17.06 18.57 27.70
C ASP A 238 16.96 18.24 26.20
N TYR A 239 16.19 19.02 25.48
CA TYR A 239 15.99 18.89 24.03
C TYR A 239 17.19 19.40 23.20
N SER A 240 18.21 19.99 23.82
CA SER A 240 19.46 20.34 23.17
C SER A 240 20.45 19.18 23.09
N ASN A 241 20.19 18.11 23.83
CA ASN A 241 21.06 16.94 23.94
C ASN A 241 20.46 15.76 23.17
N ARG A 242 21.05 15.42 22.02
CA ARG A 242 20.57 14.34 21.13
C ARG A 242 20.48 12.99 21.83
N TYR A 243 21.43 12.65 22.72
CA TYR A 243 21.32 11.42 23.51
C TYR A 243 20.02 11.38 24.31
N LYS A 244 19.72 12.47 25.05
CA LYS A 244 18.49 12.53 25.83
C LYS A 244 17.24 12.50 24.97
N VAL A 245 17.25 13.17 23.83
CA VAL A 245 16.11 13.22 22.91
C VAL A 245 15.79 11.84 22.33
N THR A 246 16.81 10.96 22.15
CA THR A 246 16.65 9.70 21.42
C THR A 246 16.77 8.45 22.28
N GLN A 247 17.23 8.57 23.54
CA GLN A 247 17.44 7.41 24.42
C GLN A 247 16.66 7.51 25.73
N CYS A 248 16.00 8.66 25.97
CA CYS A 248 15.18 8.87 27.17
C CYS A 248 13.69 8.86 26.82
N HIS A 249 12.90 8.58 27.82
CA HIS A 249 11.46 8.44 27.69
C HIS A 249 10.76 9.76 27.33
N LEU A 250 10.05 9.80 26.22
CA LEU A 250 9.19 10.92 25.87
C LEU A 250 7.94 10.87 26.77
N LEU A 251 7.76 11.88 27.63
CA LEU A 251 6.58 11.99 28.53
C LEU A 251 6.33 10.72 29.37
N GLY A 252 7.37 10.01 29.76
CA GLY A 252 7.28 8.78 30.57
C GLY A 252 6.80 7.54 29.80
N LEU A 253 6.61 7.63 28.50
CA LEU A 253 6.28 6.52 27.59
C LEU A 253 7.47 5.57 27.47
N TRP A 254 7.21 4.26 27.35
CA TRP A 254 8.30 3.27 27.21
C TRP A 254 8.97 3.42 25.84
N ASP A 255 10.19 3.95 25.84
CA ASP A 255 10.99 4.24 24.66
C ASP A 255 11.58 2.95 24.08
N LEU A 256 11.33 2.69 22.78
CA LEU A 256 11.80 1.48 22.11
C LEU A 256 13.32 1.50 21.93
N ASN A 257 13.98 0.39 22.26
CA ASN A 257 15.40 0.22 22.02
C ASN A 257 15.69 0.03 20.52
N THR A 258 15.81 1.14 19.82
CA THR A 258 16.05 1.23 18.38
C THR A 258 17.40 0.69 17.95
N GLN A 259 18.34 0.45 18.90
CA GLN A 259 19.59 -0.26 18.67
C GLN A 259 19.45 -1.79 18.75
N ASN A 260 18.27 -2.30 19.07
CA ASN A 260 17.96 -3.72 19.09
C ASN A 260 17.32 -4.17 17.78
N GLN A 261 18.03 -5.00 17.00
CA GLN A 261 17.55 -5.47 15.69
C GLN A 261 16.18 -6.18 15.78
N ALA A 262 15.92 -6.94 16.86
CA ALA A 262 14.62 -7.61 17.01
C ALA A 262 13.45 -6.63 17.13
N VAL A 263 13.68 -5.43 17.67
CA VAL A 263 12.67 -4.35 17.70
C VAL A 263 12.44 -3.80 16.29
N ALA A 264 13.52 -3.57 15.54
CA ALA A 264 13.44 -3.10 14.15
C ALA A 264 12.70 -4.10 13.26
N ASP A 265 13.01 -5.39 13.38
CA ASP A 265 12.40 -6.46 12.57
C ASP A 265 10.89 -6.59 12.86
N ARG A 266 10.48 -6.52 14.13
CA ARG A 266 9.08 -6.54 14.53
C ARG A 266 8.32 -5.34 13.98
N MET A 267 8.89 -4.13 14.05
CA MET A 267 8.28 -2.93 13.49
C MET A 267 8.20 -3.02 11.97
N GLN A 268 9.27 -3.49 11.30
CA GLN A 268 9.24 -3.69 9.85
C GLN A 268 8.14 -4.67 9.43
N LYS A 269 8.00 -5.80 10.13
CA LYS A 269 6.93 -6.77 9.88
C LYS A 269 5.56 -6.13 9.97
N PHE A 270 5.32 -5.33 11.01
CA PHE A 270 4.07 -4.59 11.19
C PHE A 270 3.77 -3.66 10.01
N LEU A 271 4.77 -2.88 9.57
CA LEU A 271 4.63 -1.97 8.44
C LEU A 271 4.39 -2.71 7.13
N LYS A 272 5.11 -3.81 6.89
CA LYS A 272 4.89 -4.66 5.70
C LYS A 272 3.51 -5.29 5.68
N THR A 273 2.97 -5.68 6.83
CA THR A 273 1.58 -6.16 6.92
C THR A 273 0.61 -5.07 6.47
N ALA A 274 0.78 -3.83 6.94
CA ALA A 274 -0.07 -2.72 6.52
C ALA A 274 0.05 -2.40 5.02
N VAL A 275 1.26 -2.47 4.44
CA VAL A 275 1.46 -2.32 2.99
C VAL A 275 0.77 -3.46 2.22
N ALA A 276 0.88 -4.70 2.69
CA ALA A 276 0.16 -5.84 2.13
C ALA A 276 -1.38 -5.68 2.23
N ASP A 277 -1.86 -4.93 3.21
CA ASP A 277 -3.26 -4.54 3.38
C ASP A 277 -3.66 -3.30 2.55
N GLY A 278 -2.76 -2.80 1.70
CA GLY A 278 -3.02 -1.71 0.75
C GLY A 278 -2.63 -0.31 1.23
N VAL A 279 -1.87 -0.16 2.30
CA VAL A 279 -1.35 1.14 2.74
C VAL A 279 -0.25 1.62 1.80
N ASP A 280 -0.37 2.85 1.30
CA ASP A 280 0.55 3.45 0.32
C ASP A 280 1.66 4.29 0.95
N GLY A 281 1.47 4.76 2.16
CA GLY A 281 2.43 5.63 2.83
C GLY A 281 2.34 5.61 4.34
N PHE A 282 3.36 6.18 4.99
CA PHE A 282 3.43 6.31 6.45
C PHE A 282 3.84 7.71 6.88
N ARG A 283 3.21 8.18 7.96
CA ARG A 283 3.72 9.24 8.81
C ARG A 283 4.35 8.60 10.04
N TYR A 284 5.56 8.94 10.41
CA TYR A 284 6.19 8.44 11.62
C TYR A 284 6.10 9.48 12.72
N ASP A 285 5.32 9.15 13.75
CA ASP A 285 5.16 9.93 14.96
C ASP A 285 6.49 10.04 15.72
N ALA A 286 6.74 11.20 16.33
CA ALA A 286 7.92 11.45 17.16
C ALA A 286 9.26 11.06 16.50
N ALA A 287 9.36 11.18 15.16
CA ALA A 287 10.51 10.66 14.40
C ALA A 287 11.85 11.25 14.82
N LYS A 288 11.89 12.49 15.29
CA LYS A 288 13.14 13.12 15.80
C LYS A 288 13.66 12.45 17.09
N HIS A 289 12.83 11.68 17.77
CA HIS A 289 13.17 10.95 18.99
C HIS A 289 13.80 9.58 18.72
N VAL A 290 13.93 9.17 17.48
CA VAL A 290 14.72 8.02 17.03
C VAL A 290 16.01 8.53 16.39
N GLU A 291 17.14 8.02 16.79
CA GLU A 291 18.45 8.43 16.28
C GLU A 291 18.62 8.15 14.80
N LEU A 292 19.34 9.04 14.13
CA LEU A 292 19.77 8.82 12.73
C LEU A 292 20.75 7.62 12.65
N PRO A 293 20.79 6.90 11.52
CA PRO A 293 21.76 5.81 11.34
C PRO A 293 23.24 6.23 11.45
N THR A 294 23.51 7.51 11.36
CA THR A 294 24.86 8.11 11.52
C THR A 294 25.23 8.47 12.96
N GLU A 295 24.24 8.57 13.84
CA GLU A 295 24.47 8.87 15.25
C GLU A 295 24.95 7.60 16.00
N VAL A 296 25.87 7.79 16.96
CA VAL A 296 26.45 6.70 17.74
C VAL A 296 26.22 7.00 19.21
N PHE A 297 25.47 6.15 19.88
CA PHE A 297 25.22 6.24 21.32
C PHE A 297 25.62 4.90 21.98
N ASP A 298 26.26 4.97 23.14
CA ASP A 298 26.76 3.80 23.87
C ASP A 298 27.64 2.87 23.02
N ASN A 299 28.45 3.46 22.11
CA ASN A 299 29.30 2.77 21.14
C ASN A 299 28.53 1.88 20.14
N LYS A 300 27.25 2.16 19.90
CA LYS A 300 26.40 1.46 18.95
C LYS A 300 25.75 2.45 17.98
N GLN A 301 25.61 2.02 16.74
CA GLN A 301 24.75 2.63 15.74
C GLN A 301 23.42 1.90 15.68
N SER A 302 22.36 2.63 15.38
CA SER A 302 21.05 2.04 15.12
C SER A 302 20.90 1.68 13.63
N ASN A 303 20.38 0.48 13.38
CA ASN A 303 19.95 0.08 12.05
C ASN A 303 18.43 0.19 11.89
N TYR A 304 17.77 0.81 12.85
CA TYR A 304 16.31 0.85 12.93
C TYR A 304 15.67 1.46 11.67
N TRP A 305 16.01 2.71 11.36
CA TRP A 305 15.49 3.38 10.16
C TRP A 305 15.84 2.62 8.87
N ASN A 306 17.08 2.13 8.73
CA ASN A 306 17.50 1.35 7.57
C ASN A 306 16.69 0.07 7.38
N THR A 307 16.13 -0.46 8.48
CA THR A 307 15.27 -1.65 8.46
C THR A 307 13.83 -1.28 8.20
N ILE A 308 13.23 -0.42 9.02
CA ILE A 308 11.79 -0.19 8.98
C ILE A 308 11.31 0.58 7.75
N LEU A 309 12.16 1.45 7.17
CA LEU A 309 11.82 2.20 5.97
C LEU A 309 11.80 1.33 4.70
N LYS A 310 12.38 0.14 4.73
CA LYS A 310 12.27 -0.86 3.65
C LYS A 310 11.00 -1.69 3.79
N ASN A 311 9.87 -1.04 3.76
CA ASN A 311 8.55 -1.65 3.95
C ASN A 311 7.72 -1.75 2.66
N GLY A 312 8.17 -1.14 1.55
CA GLY A 312 7.48 -1.17 0.26
C GLY A 312 6.49 -0.03 0.02
N SER A 313 6.29 0.87 0.99
CA SER A 313 5.39 2.03 0.81
C SER A 313 5.97 3.08 -0.14
N GLN A 314 5.07 3.87 -0.75
CA GLN A 314 5.42 4.85 -1.79
C GLN A 314 5.83 6.20 -1.21
N PHE A 315 5.26 6.59 -0.07
CA PHE A 315 5.44 7.91 0.53
C PHE A 315 5.68 7.80 2.04
N GLN A 316 6.80 8.31 2.52
CA GLN A 316 7.14 8.23 3.94
C GLN A 316 7.62 9.58 4.45
N TYR A 317 7.07 10.03 5.58
CA TYR A 317 7.55 11.24 6.21
C TYR A 317 7.54 11.15 7.72
N GLY A 318 8.44 11.88 8.36
CA GLY A 318 8.57 11.92 9.81
C GLY A 318 8.01 13.19 10.41
N GLU A 319 7.41 13.06 11.57
CA GLU A 319 7.23 14.20 12.45
C GLU A 319 8.57 14.61 13.04
N VAL A 320 9.18 15.62 12.40
CA VAL A 320 10.44 16.20 12.83
C VAL A 320 10.20 17.68 13.07
N LEU A 321 9.85 18.04 14.30
CA LEU A 321 9.59 19.43 14.67
C LEU A 321 10.91 20.22 14.67
N GLN A 322 10.89 21.36 14.00
CA GLN A 322 12.05 22.22 13.83
C GLN A 322 12.35 23.00 15.12
N GLY A 323 13.64 23.30 15.38
CA GLY A 323 14.08 24.22 16.40
C GLY A 323 15.01 23.64 17.46
N ASP A 324 15.13 22.32 17.59
CA ASP A 324 16.03 21.70 18.55
C ASP A 324 17.51 21.88 18.15
N SER A 325 18.35 22.25 19.10
CA SER A 325 19.80 22.33 18.90
C SER A 325 20.39 20.94 18.62
N GLY A 326 21.24 20.84 17.58
CA GLY A 326 21.86 19.58 17.21
C GLY A 326 20.99 18.63 16.37
N LEU A 327 19.74 18.99 16.07
CA LEU A 327 18.88 18.24 15.16
C LEU A 327 19.33 18.40 13.71
N ASP A 328 19.77 17.33 13.06
CA ASP A 328 20.00 17.33 11.61
C ASP A 328 18.68 17.07 10.87
N TYR A 329 17.84 18.08 10.80
CA TYR A 329 16.55 18.06 10.14
C TYR A 329 16.64 17.61 8.66
N LYS A 330 17.70 18.05 7.95
CA LYS A 330 17.94 17.68 6.56
C LYS A 330 18.25 16.20 6.38
N ALA A 331 19.00 15.61 7.32
CA ALA A 331 19.32 14.18 7.26
C ALA A 331 18.05 13.33 7.39
N TYR A 332 17.13 13.68 8.30
CA TYR A 332 15.81 13.02 8.37
C TYR A 332 15.02 13.17 7.05
N ALA A 333 14.93 14.39 6.51
CA ALA A 333 14.20 14.63 5.27
C ALA A 333 14.77 13.82 4.09
N ASN A 334 16.09 13.75 3.97
CA ASN A 334 16.74 12.92 2.96
C ASN A 334 16.48 11.44 3.16
N MET A 335 16.57 10.96 4.40
CA MET A 335 16.36 9.55 4.74
C MET A 335 14.96 9.08 4.35
N PHE A 336 13.91 9.83 4.68
CA PHE A 336 12.54 9.47 4.30
C PHE A 336 12.34 9.53 2.78
N ARG A 337 12.84 10.59 2.11
CA ARG A 337 12.76 10.70 0.65
C ARG A 337 13.45 9.53 -0.05
N ASP A 338 14.66 9.18 0.38
CA ASP A 338 15.52 8.19 -0.29
C ASP A 338 14.99 6.75 -0.13
N ASN A 339 14.08 6.54 0.83
CA ASN A 339 13.38 5.27 1.03
C ASN A 339 11.90 5.31 0.56
N SER A 340 11.55 6.24 -0.30
CA SER A 340 10.19 6.39 -0.85
C SER A 340 10.23 6.49 -2.36
N SER A 341 9.31 5.85 -3.05
CA SER A 341 9.27 5.89 -4.52
C SER A 341 8.56 7.12 -5.09
N ASP A 342 7.72 7.79 -4.28
CA ASP A 342 6.92 8.94 -4.70
C ASP A 342 7.09 10.18 -3.78
N GLY A 343 8.24 10.32 -3.20
CA GLY A 343 8.58 11.46 -2.32
C GLY A 343 8.43 11.11 -0.85
N GLY A 344 8.68 12.11 -0.02
CA GLY A 344 8.70 11.97 1.43
C GLY A 344 9.60 13.01 2.06
N GLY A 345 9.63 13.08 3.38
CA GLY A 345 10.46 14.05 4.09
C GLY A 345 9.99 14.34 5.51
N ASN A 346 9.92 15.62 5.87
CA ASN A 346 9.61 16.05 7.23
C ASN A 346 8.42 17.01 7.29
N THR A 347 7.88 17.16 8.48
CA THR A 347 6.86 18.16 8.81
C THR A 347 7.45 19.59 8.83
N ALA A 348 6.76 20.56 8.19
CA ALA A 348 7.18 21.96 8.10
C ALA A 348 6.53 22.82 9.22
N SER A 349 6.83 22.53 10.47
CA SER A 349 6.19 23.15 11.66
C SER A 349 6.33 24.67 11.71
N ASN A 350 7.50 25.21 11.39
CA ASN A 350 7.77 26.66 11.39
C ASN A 350 6.96 27.37 10.29
N TYR A 351 6.78 26.74 9.12
CA TYR A 351 5.95 27.30 8.07
C TYR A 351 4.48 27.34 8.49
N GLY A 352 3.95 26.28 9.09
CA GLY A 352 2.60 26.27 9.66
C GLY A 352 2.39 27.40 10.67
N LYS A 353 3.34 27.63 11.56
CA LYS A 353 3.32 28.76 12.51
C LYS A 353 3.26 30.11 11.81
N THR A 354 4.05 30.27 10.74
CA THR A 354 4.05 31.50 9.92
C THR A 354 2.69 31.73 9.28
N ILE A 355 2.07 30.71 8.70
CA ILE A 355 0.74 30.80 8.06
C ILE A 355 -0.35 31.13 9.09
N ARG A 356 -0.33 30.48 10.27
CA ARG A 356 -1.28 30.80 11.35
C ARG A 356 -1.16 32.25 11.80
N ALA A 357 0.05 32.77 11.95
CA ALA A 357 0.30 34.19 12.28
C ALA A 357 -0.22 35.14 11.16
N ALA A 358 -0.01 34.77 9.89
CA ALA A 358 -0.45 35.56 8.74
C ALA A 358 -1.98 35.68 8.68
N VAL A 359 -2.72 34.56 8.75
CA VAL A 359 -4.18 34.58 8.73
C VAL A 359 -4.79 35.13 10.02
N GLY A 360 -4.15 34.88 11.16
CA GLY A 360 -4.58 35.43 12.44
C GLY A 360 -4.54 36.96 12.52
N SER A 361 -3.63 37.58 11.76
CA SER A 361 -3.43 39.03 11.71
C SER A 361 -3.96 39.69 10.43
N ASN A 362 -4.63 38.95 9.56
CA ASN A 362 -5.07 39.41 8.22
C ASN A 362 -3.89 39.99 7.39
N ASN A 363 -2.70 39.42 7.54
CA ASN A 363 -1.48 39.90 6.88
C ASN A 363 -0.87 38.77 6.00
N LEU A 364 -1.30 38.71 4.75
CA LEU A 364 -0.78 37.80 3.72
C LEU A 364 0.34 38.46 2.91
N ASP A 365 1.20 39.27 3.55
CA ASP A 365 2.38 39.87 2.87
C ASP A 365 3.23 38.76 2.25
N VAL A 366 3.51 38.89 0.94
CA VAL A 366 4.34 37.92 0.21
C VAL A 366 5.71 37.73 0.89
N LYS A 367 6.27 38.77 1.50
CA LYS A 367 7.53 38.68 2.23
C LYS A 367 7.47 37.74 3.44
N MET A 368 6.29 37.59 4.04
CA MET A 368 6.07 36.73 5.18
C MET A 368 5.83 35.27 4.75
N VAL A 369 4.99 35.07 3.72
CA VAL A 369 4.50 33.72 3.39
C VAL A 369 5.25 33.00 2.28
N LYS A 370 6.13 33.72 1.53
CA LYS A 370 6.83 33.16 0.38
C LYS A 370 7.85 32.08 0.78
N ASN A 371 8.65 32.37 1.81
CA ASN A 371 9.76 31.51 2.19
C ASN A 371 9.30 30.42 3.14
N ILE A 372 9.48 29.18 2.74
CA ILE A 372 9.28 28.01 3.57
C ILE A 372 10.58 27.76 4.32
N ASP A 373 10.53 27.69 5.64
CA ASP A 373 11.71 27.25 6.42
C ASP A 373 11.93 25.76 6.18
N THR A 374 12.96 25.45 5.41
CA THR A 374 13.29 24.10 4.99
C THR A 374 14.23 23.38 5.96
N GLY A 375 14.79 24.08 6.96
CA GLY A 375 15.85 23.50 7.81
C GLY A 375 17.04 22.96 7.01
N GLY A 376 17.27 23.47 5.78
CA GLY A 376 18.31 23.02 4.85
C GLY A 376 17.94 21.85 3.95
N ALA A 377 16.74 21.28 4.07
CA ALA A 377 16.18 20.30 3.12
C ALA A 377 15.68 21.00 1.84
N SER A 378 15.15 20.26 0.88
CA SER A 378 14.42 20.81 -0.26
C SER A 378 12.97 21.10 0.13
N GLU A 379 12.37 22.13 -0.45
CA GLU A 379 10.94 22.42 -0.27
C GLU A 379 10.05 21.23 -0.65
N ASP A 380 10.45 20.42 -1.63
CA ASP A 380 9.72 19.23 -2.09
C ASP A 380 9.78 18.04 -1.09
N GLN A 381 10.58 18.16 -0.03
CA GLN A 381 10.70 17.17 1.05
C GLN A 381 9.89 17.56 2.29
N LEU A 382 8.92 18.44 2.15
CA LEU A 382 8.16 18.97 3.27
C LEU A 382 6.70 18.57 3.19
N VAL A 383 6.12 18.23 4.34
CA VAL A 383 4.66 18.19 4.52
C VAL A 383 4.26 19.47 5.23
N THR A 384 3.43 20.26 4.54
CA THR A 384 3.03 21.60 4.99
C THR A 384 1.57 21.61 5.46
N TRP A 385 1.22 22.48 6.39
CA TRP A 385 -0.13 22.63 6.90
C TRP A 385 -0.42 24.02 7.40
N VAL A 386 -1.68 24.33 7.62
CA VAL A 386 -2.13 25.51 8.41
C VAL A 386 -2.10 25.13 9.89
N GLU A 387 -2.67 23.99 10.22
CA GLU A 387 -2.69 23.40 11.55
C GLU A 387 -2.51 21.88 11.51
N SER A 388 -2.04 21.32 12.61
CA SER A 388 -1.96 19.89 12.88
C SER A 388 -2.83 19.54 14.08
N HIS A 389 -3.01 18.25 14.35
CA HIS A 389 -3.70 17.80 15.56
C HIS A 389 -3.04 18.32 16.84
N ASP A 390 -1.70 18.40 16.88
CA ASP A 390 -0.97 18.92 18.03
C ASP A 390 -1.21 20.41 18.26
N ASN A 391 -1.17 21.21 17.19
CA ASN A 391 -1.49 22.65 17.32
C ASN A 391 -2.93 22.90 17.78
N TYR A 392 -3.83 21.94 17.47
CA TYR A 392 -5.24 22.06 17.82
C TYR A 392 -5.57 21.46 19.20
N ALA A 393 -5.14 20.22 19.44
CA ALA A 393 -5.62 19.39 20.55
C ALA A 393 -4.80 19.55 21.84
N ASN A 394 -3.51 19.88 21.74
CA ASN A 394 -2.65 20.04 22.90
C ASN A 394 -3.05 21.23 23.77
N GLY A 395 -2.54 21.24 25.01
CA GLY A 395 -2.90 22.24 26.02
C GLY A 395 -2.62 23.68 25.61
N ASP A 396 -1.63 23.90 24.73
CA ASP A 396 -1.25 25.23 24.21
C ASP A 396 -2.29 25.82 23.25
N LYS A 397 -3.14 24.98 22.64
CA LYS A 397 -4.26 25.39 21.77
C LYS A 397 -3.86 26.41 20.68
N GLU A 398 -2.69 26.24 20.07
CA GLU A 398 -2.09 27.21 19.15
C GLU A 398 -2.99 27.62 17.98
N SER A 399 -3.82 26.70 17.50
CA SER A 399 -4.70 26.93 16.35
C SER A 399 -6.19 26.87 16.69
N THR A 400 -6.57 26.40 17.88
CA THR A 400 -7.97 26.18 18.26
C THR A 400 -8.85 27.42 18.07
N GLY A 401 -8.30 28.61 18.34
CA GLY A 401 -9.01 29.88 18.21
C GLY A 401 -9.13 30.42 16.78
N LEU A 402 -8.48 29.82 15.77
CA LEU A 402 -8.65 30.22 14.37
C LEU A 402 -10.05 29.83 13.90
N THR A 403 -10.73 30.77 13.23
CA THR A 403 -12.04 30.51 12.63
C THR A 403 -11.91 29.67 11.36
N ASP A 404 -12.99 29.02 10.95
CA ASP A 404 -13.05 28.26 9.68
C ASP A 404 -12.67 29.14 8.48
N TYR A 405 -13.04 30.41 8.53
CA TYR A 405 -12.63 31.41 7.55
C TYR A 405 -11.11 31.57 7.47
N GLN A 406 -10.43 31.68 8.62
CA GLN A 406 -8.98 31.82 8.68
C GLN A 406 -8.26 30.54 8.24
N ILE A 407 -8.80 29.37 8.58
CA ILE A 407 -8.31 28.09 8.10
C ILE A 407 -8.45 27.98 6.57
N MET A 408 -9.61 28.34 6.01
CA MET A 408 -9.84 28.37 4.56
C MET A 408 -8.85 29.31 3.84
N MET A 409 -8.60 30.52 4.39
CA MET A 409 -7.60 31.46 3.82
C MET A 409 -6.17 30.89 3.91
N GLY A 410 -5.82 30.27 5.03
CA GLY A 410 -4.54 29.57 5.19
C GLY A 410 -4.39 28.43 4.21
N TRP A 411 -5.45 27.63 4.01
CA TRP A 411 -5.46 26.56 3.02
C TRP A 411 -5.28 27.08 1.59
N ALA A 412 -5.91 28.20 1.24
CA ALA A 412 -5.73 28.84 -0.06
C ALA A 412 -4.25 29.18 -0.31
N VAL A 413 -3.50 29.55 0.74
CA VAL A 413 -2.05 29.77 0.64
C VAL A 413 -1.31 28.45 0.54
N VAL A 414 -1.45 27.55 1.52
CA VAL A 414 -0.65 26.31 1.62
C VAL A 414 -0.96 25.35 0.47
N GLY A 415 -2.24 25.17 0.14
CA GLY A 415 -2.71 24.20 -0.87
C GLY A 415 -2.35 24.62 -2.30
N SER A 416 -2.17 25.89 -2.61
CA SER A 416 -1.84 26.37 -3.97
C SER A 416 -0.36 26.47 -4.26
N ARG A 417 0.53 26.38 -3.24
CA ARG A 417 1.98 26.44 -3.42
C ARG A 417 2.50 25.30 -4.29
N ARG A 418 3.62 25.55 -5.00
CA ARG A 418 4.27 24.54 -5.84
C ARG A 418 4.85 23.40 -5.01
N ALA A 419 5.58 23.74 -4.00
CA ALA A 419 6.38 22.82 -3.22
C ALA A 419 5.67 22.33 -1.95
N GLY A 420 6.15 21.20 -1.45
CA GLY A 420 5.60 20.52 -0.29
C GLY A 420 4.33 19.73 -0.59
N ALA A 421 4.02 18.77 0.26
CA ALA A 421 2.76 18.05 0.27
C ALA A 421 1.83 18.68 1.33
N PRO A 422 0.80 19.46 0.96
CA PRO A 422 -0.07 20.11 1.92
C PRO A 422 -1.03 19.11 2.56
N LEU A 423 -1.12 19.16 3.89
CA LEU A 423 -2.00 18.36 4.71
C LEU A 423 -3.11 19.25 5.29
N TYR A 424 -4.34 18.90 5.00
CA TYR A 424 -5.54 19.52 5.57
C TYR A 424 -5.95 18.76 6.82
N PHE A 425 -5.86 19.39 7.98
CA PHE A 425 -6.34 18.83 9.24
C PHE A 425 -7.85 18.99 9.35
N ASN A 426 -8.60 17.89 9.52
CA ASN A 426 -10.04 17.97 9.73
C ASN A 426 -10.37 18.02 11.22
N ARG A 427 -10.93 19.16 11.65
CA ARG A 427 -11.34 19.39 13.04
C ARG A 427 -12.53 18.50 13.43
N PRO A 428 -12.67 18.16 14.72
CA PRO A 428 -13.89 17.51 15.23
C PRO A 428 -15.12 18.36 14.95
N LYS A 429 -16.23 17.73 14.62
CA LYS A 429 -17.47 18.38 14.23
C LYS A 429 -17.96 19.39 15.27
N GLY A 430 -18.23 20.62 14.85
CA GLY A 430 -18.72 21.71 15.70
C GLY A 430 -17.69 22.25 16.68
N SER A 431 -16.40 22.02 16.44
CA SER A 431 -15.32 22.36 17.37
C SER A 431 -14.43 23.49 16.84
N GLY A 432 -13.79 24.24 17.75
CA GLY A 432 -12.81 25.29 17.41
C GLY A 432 -13.39 26.63 16.99
N GLY A 433 -12.53 27.61 16.72
CA GLY A 433 -12.93 29.00 16.49
C GLY A 433 -13.56 29.61 17.74
N THR A 434 -14.83 29.97 17.64
CA THR A 434 -15.63 30.45 18.78
C THR A 434 -16.32 29.34 19.57
N ASN A 435 -16.27 28.11 19.08
CA ASN A 435 -16.83 26.93 19.74
C ASN A 435 -15.80 26.29 20.72
N PRO A 436 -16.25 25.37 21.60
CA PRO A 436 -15.32 24.57 22.41
C PRO A 436 -14.28 23.86 21.53
N GLN A 437 -13.09 23.63 22.11
CA GLN A 437 -12.04 22.83 21.45
C GLN A 437 -12.57 21.45 21.01
N PHE A 438 -13.38 20.80 21.85
CA PHE A 438 -14.08 19.56 21.55
C PHE A 438 -15.56 19.74 21.89
N ALA A 439 -16.41 19.72 20.90
CA ALA A 439 -17.84 19.81 21.09
C ALA A 439 -18.40 18.48 21.62
N GLU A 440 -19.43 18.53 22.46
CA GLU A 440 -20.01 17.33 23.09
C GLU A 440 -20.54 16.30 22.07
N GLN A 441 -21.02 16.76 20.93
CA GLN A 441 -21.54 15.90 19.87
C GLN A 441 -20.45 15.17 19.08
N SER A 442 -19.19 15.57 19.21
CA SER A 442 -18.08 14.94 18.51
C SER A 442 -17.57 13.72 19.28
N GLN A 443 -17.44 12.60 18.58
CA GLN A 443 -16.93 11.36 19.14
C GLN A 443 -15.77 10.81 18.30
N LEU A 444 -14.84 10.10 18.96
CA LEU A 444 -13.79 9.36 18.27
C LEU A 444 -14.40 8.30 17.36
N GLY A 445 -13.89 8.20 16.14
CA GLY A 445 -14.38 7.32 15.09
C GLY A 445 -15.36 7.97 14.11
N ASP A 446 -15.96 9.11 14.48
CA ASP A 446 -16.89 9.85 13.60
C ASP A 446 -16.13 10.80 12.66
N ALA A 447 -16.80 11.21 11.56
CA ALA A 447 -16.30 12.26 10.69
C ALA A 447 -16.30 13.63 11.42
N GLY A 448 -15.29 14.44 11.13
CA GLY A 448 -15.19 15.80 11.62
C GLY A 448 -16.18 16.76 10.95
N ASP A 449 -15.84 18.05 10.93
CA ASP A 449 -16.62 19.06 10.24
C ASP A 449 -16.55 18.92 8.71
N ASP A 450 -17.43 19.64 7.99
CA ASP A 450 -17.50 19.57 6.53
C ASP A 450 -16.59 20.58 5.80
N MET A 451 -15.73 21.32 6.52
CA MET A 451 -14.86 22.33 5.92
C MET A 451 -13.85 21.73 4.93
N TRP A 452 -13.41 20.51 5.12
CA TRP A 452 -12.50 19.82 4.19
C TRP A 452 -13.06 19.65 2.77
N LYS A 453 -14.38 19.64 2.60
CA LYS A 453 -15.09 19.57 1.31
C LYS A 453 -15.80 20.87 0.93
N ASN A 454 -15.55 21.97 1.69
CA ASN A 454 -16.06 23.30 1.32
C ASN A 454 -15.64 23.64 -0.11
N LYS A 455 -16.51 24.35 -0.84
CA LYS A 455 -16.30 24.71 -2.25
C LYS A 455 -14.93 25.37 -2.50
N SER A 456 -14.51 26.28 -1.62
CA SER A 456 -13.22 26.99 -1.77
C SER A 456 -12.04 26.04 -1.52
N VAL A 457 -12.13 25.18 -0.50
CA VAL A 457 -11.10 24.19 -0.17
C VAL A 457 -10.97 23.18 -1.32
N ALA A 458 -12.07 22.62 -1.80
CA ALA A 458 -12.08 21.69 -2.93
C ALA A 458 -11.55 22.32 -4.22
N ALA A 459 -11.92 23.59 -4.51
CA ALA A 459 -11.41 24.30 -5.68
C ALA A 459 -9.87 24.48 -5.63
N VAL A 460 -9.29 24.76 -4.45
CA VAL A 460 -7.84 24.83 -4.25
C VAL A 460 -7.19 23.47 -4.47
N ASN A 461 -7.81 22.38 -4.00
CA ASN A 461 -7.28 21.03 -4.22
C ASN A 461 -7.27 20.67 -5.71
N HIS A 462 -8.36 20.93 -6.42
CA HIS A 462 -8.43 20.70 -7.88
C HIS A 462 -7.45 21.59 -8.65
N PHE A 463 -7.31 22.84 -8.26
CA PHE A 463 -6.28 23.71 -8.81
C PHE A 463 -4.89 23.13 -8.62
N ARG A 464 -4.54 22.69 -7.39
CA ARG A 464 -3.26 22.06 -7.11
C ARG A 464 -2.98 20.88 -8.02
N ASN A 465 -3.95 19.97 -8.17
CA ASN A 465 -3.84 18.83 -9.06
C ASN A 465 -3.61 19.24 -10.52
N ALA A 466 -4.36 20.24 -11.01
CA ALA A 466 -4.26 20.71 -12.37
C ALA A 466 -2.94 21.43 -12.67
N MET A 467 -2.31 22.00 -11.64
CA MET A 467 -1.06 22.77 -11.74
C MET A 467 0.19 21.94 -11.42
N ASP A 468 0.08 20.62 -11.38
CA ASP A 468 1.24 19.74 -11.15
C ASP A 468 2.36 20.00 -12.17
N GLY A 469 3.59 20.09 -11.67
CA GLY A 469 4.79 20.37 -12.48
C GLY A 469 5.01 21.83 -12.90
N LYS A 470 4.05 22.73 -12.62
CA LYS A 470 4.16 24.16 -13.05
C LYS A 470 4.99 25.00 -12.07
N GLY A 471 5.60 26.06 -12.61
CA GLY A 471 6.30 27.09 -11.84
C GLY A 471 5.40 27.82 -10.86
N GLU A 472 5.94 28.72 -10.07
CA GLU A 472 5.23 29.50 -9.06
C GLU A 472 5.69 30.97 -9.06
N ASN A 473 4.72 31.88 -8.99
CA ASN A 473 4.97 33.28 -8.71
C ASN A 473 3.99 33.82 -7.64
N LEU A 474 4.49 34.54 -6.65
CA LEU A 474 3.69 35.13 -5.58
C LEU A 474 3.80 36.67 -5.62
N GLN A 475 2.66 37.34 -5.54
CA GLN A 475 2.59 38.81 -5.39
C GLN A 475 1.37 39.24 -4.58
N ASN A 476 1.47 40.41 -3.95
CA ASN A 476 0.28 40.99 -3.31
C ASN A 476 -0.59 41.69 -4.34
N CYS A 477 -1.91 41.60 -4.22
CA CYS A 477 -2.88 42.25 -5.07
C CYS A 477 -3.38 43.54 -4.42
N GLY A 478 -2.59 44.59 -4.48
CA GLY A 478 -2.89 45.93 -3.94
C GLY A 478 -2.30 46.17 -2.57
N ASP A 479 -2.61 45.38 -1.56
CA ASP A 479 -2.03 45.49 -0.20
C ASP A 479 -1.75 44.11 0.43
N LYS A 480 -1.25 44.12 1.65
CA LYS A 480 -0.86 42.91 2.39
C LYS A 480 -2.01 41.98 2.80
N SER A 481 -3.27 42.38 2.65
CA SER A 481 -4.43 41.56 2.95
C SER A 481 -4.82 40.65 1.77
N CYS A 482 -4.21 40.85 0.60
CA CYS A 482 -4.49 40.12 -0.62
C CYS A 482 -3.24 39.51 -1.23
N LEU A 483 -3.23 38.19 -1.41
CA LEU A 483 -2.12 37.42 -1.99
C LEU A 483 -2.58 36.66 -3.24
N MET A 484 -1.83 36.80 -4.32
CA MET A 484 -1.94 36.01 -5.54
C MET A 484 -0.83 34.97 -5.59
N ILE A 485 -1.19 33.73 -5.88
CA ILE A 485 -0.27 32.61 -6.09
C ILE A 485 -0.54 32.04 -7.48
N GLU A 486 0.30 32.42 -8.42
CA GLU A 486 0.24 32.01 -9.82
C GLU A 486 1.00 30.70 -10.03
N ARG A 487 0.45 29.83 -10.86
CA ARG A 487 1.10 28.60 -11.30
C ARG A 487 1.11 28.58 -12.83
N SER A 488 2.31 28.64 -13.42
CA SER A 488 2.47 28.81 -14.86
C SER A 488 3.67 28.06 -15.41
N THR A 489 3.65 27.77 -16.70
CA THR A 489 4.79 27.31 -17.49
C THR A 489 5.31 28.36 -18.44
N SER A 490 4.51 29.42 -18.73
CA SER A 490 4.79 30.51 -19.68
C SER A 490 5.16 29.93 -21.07
N ASP A 491 4.46 28.92 -21.50
CA ASP A 491 4.67 28.22 -22.79
C ASP A 491 3.70 28.64 -23.90
N GLY A 492 2.88 29.66 -23.63
CA GLY A 492 1.84 30.16 -24.55
C GLY A 492 0.59 29.28 -24.64
N ILE A 493 0.49 28.25 -23.81
CA ILE A 493 -0.67 27.36 -23.73
C ILE A 493 -1.50 27.75 -22.51
N GLN A 494 -2.74 28.19 -22.68
CA GLN A 494 -3.64 28.59 -21.59
C GLN A 494 -4.01 27.39 -20.71
N ASN A 495 -3.05 26.89 -19.96
CA ASN A 495 -3.21 25.83 -19.00
C ASN A 495 -2.78 26.21 -17.58
N ASP A 496 -2.47 27.47 -17.37
CA ASP A 496 -2.03 28.12 -16.14
C ASP A 496 -3.20 28.49 -15.24
N GLY A 497 -2.91 29.05 -14.08
CA GLY A 497 -3.95 29.54 -13.20
C GLY A 497 -3.40 30.29 -11.99
N VAL A 498 -4.31 30.87 -11.21
CA VAL A 498 -3.98 31.62 -10.00
C VAL A 498 -5.01 31.39 -8.90
N VAL A 499 -4.54 31.20 -7.68
CA VAL A 499 -5.34 31.28 -6.46
C VAL A 499 -5.11 32.64 -5.80
N ILE A 500 -6.21 33.29 -5.40
CA ILE A 500 -6.15 34.55 -4.69
C ILE A 500 -6.84 34.40 -3.33
N ALA A 501 -6.06 34.58 -2.27
CA ALA A 501 -6.59 34.71 -0.91
C ALA A 501 -6.72 36.20 -0.57
N ASN A 502 -7.93 36.72 -0.44
CA ASN A 502 -8.18 38.13 -0.14
C ASN A 502 -8.95 38.26 1.18
N MET A 503 -8.24 38.65 2.22
CA MET A 503 -8.81 38.93 3.56
C MET A 503 -9.28 40.39 3.72
N GLY A 504 -9.09 41.23 2.70
CA GLY A 504 -9.57 42.62 2.65
C GLY A 504 -10.90 42.80 1.92
N GLY A 505 -11.17 44.03 1.43
CA GLY A 505 -12.28 44.31 0.53
C GLY A 505 -12.00 43.90 -0.92
N ASP A 506 -12.99 44.04 -1.81
CA ASP A 506 -12.82 43.74 -3.25
C ASP A 506 -11.62 44.55 -3.82
N LYS A 507 -10.79 43.90 -4.64
CA LYS A 507 -9.61 44.49 -5.28
C LYS A 507 -9.71 44.35 -6.79
N SER A 508 -9.57 45.48 -7.52
CA SER A 508 -9.38 45.41 -8.97
C SER A 508 -7.97 44.90 -9.27
N LEU A 509 -7.85 43.92 -10.16
CA LEU A 509 -6.61 43.35 -10.62
C LEU A 509 -6.15 43.95 -11.95
N SER A 510 -6.97 44.86 -12.56
CA SER A 510 -6.65 45.45 -13.85
C SER A 510 -5.35 46.26 -13.81
N GLY A 511 -4.50 46.03 -14.78
CA GLY A 511 -3.17 46.62 -14.91
C GLY A 511 -2.04 45.91 -14.20
N MET A 512 -2.31 44.88 -13.42
CA MET A 512 -1.27 44.06 -12.75
C MET A 512 -0.54 43.19 -13.77
N ASP A 513 0.79 43.10 -13.59
CA ASP A 513 1.60 42.11 -14.31
C ASP A 513 1.30 40.69 -13.81
N THR A 514 1.44 39.70 -14.70
CA THR A 514 1.17 38.32 -14.39
C THR A 514 2.08 37.39 -15.19
N THR A 515 2.37 36.21 -14.66
CA THR A 515 3.06 35.13 -15.36
C THR A 515 2.12 34.21 -16.15
N LEU A 516 0.80 34.47 -16.08
CA LEU A 516 -0.18 33.69 -16.82
C LEU A 516 -0.09 33.99 -18.31
N ASP A 517 -0.38 32.99 -19.12
CA ASP A 517 -0.50 33.14 -20.56
C ASP A 517 -1.78 33.93 -20.92
N ASP A 518 -1.77 34.54 -22.09
CA ASP A 518 -2.91 35.33 -22.58
C ASP A 518 -4.17 34.43 -22.67
N GLY A 519 -5.29 34.96 -22.18
CA GLY A 519 -6.55 34.23 -22.22
C GLY A 519 -7.56 34.64 -21.14
N THR A 520 -8.62 33.89 -21.05
CA THR A 520 -9.72 34.08 -20.07
C THR A 520 -9.76 32.90 -19.11
N TYR A 521 -9.69 33.19 -17.81
CA TYR A 521 -9.66 32.22 -16.73
C TYR A 521 -10.92 32.40 -15.86
N PRO A 522 -11.84 31.42 -15.84
CA PRO A 522 -13.03 31.49 -14.99
C PRO A 522 -12.66 31.34 -13.50
N ASP A 523 -13.42 32.03 -12.62
CA ASP A 523 -13.35 31.78 -11.16
C ASP A 523 -14.26 30.62 -10.77
N GLU A 524 -13.68 29.55 -10.32
CA GLU A 524 -14.35 28.31 -9.93
C GLU A 524 -15.13 28.44 -8.61
N VAL A 525 -14.87 29.49 -7.84
CA VAL A 525 -15.48 29.69 -6.52
C VAL A 525 -16.61 30.73 -6.54
N ASN A 526 -16.29 31.95 -6.98
CA ASN A 526 -17.21 33.11 -6.82
C ASN A 526 -17.95 33.48 -8.12
N GLY A 527 -17.58 32.85 -9.24
CA GLY A 527 -17.99 33.27 -10.57
C GLY A 527 -17.23 34.50 -11.05
N GLY A 528 -17.48 34.89 -12.31
CA GLY A 528 -16.68 35.89 -12.99
C GLY A 528 -15.42 35.27 -13.66
N GLN A 529 -14.54 36.15 -14.09
CA GLN A 529 -13.37 35.72 -14.87
C GLN A 529 -12.19 36.69 -14.70
N LEU A 530 -10.99 36.17 -14.92
CA LEU A 530 -9.77 36.93 -15.09
C LEU A 530 -9.41 36.91 -16.59
N VAL A 531 -9.11 38.10 -17.16
CA VAL A 531 -8.69 38.21 -18.56
C VAL A 531 -7.26 38.72 -18.61
N VAL A 532 -6.37 37.99 -19.30
CA VAL A 532 -4.98 38.32 -19.48
C VAL A 532 -4.68 38.63 -20.94
N SER A 533 -3.93 39.69 -21.20
CA SER A 533 -3.36 40.03 -22.52
C SER A 533 -2.00 40.68 -22.39
N ASN A 534 -1.02 40.22 -23.17
CA ASN A 534 0.37 40.65 -23.10
C ASN A 534 0.96 40.54 -21.68
N HIS A 535 0.69 39.44 -21.02
CA HIS A 535 1.10 39.17 -19.63
C HIS A 535 0.66 40.25 -18.62
N LYS A 536 -0.47 40.91 -18.89
CA LYS A 536 -1.13 41.83 -17.98
C LYS A 536 -2.57 41.43 -17.76
N ILE A 537 -3.04 41.55 -16.54
CA ILE A 537 -4.46 41.40 -16.23
C ILE A 537 -5.21 42.63 -16.76
N VAL A 538 -6.01 42.46 -17.81
CA VAL A 538 -6.81 43.57 -18.39
C VAL A 538 -8.13 43.71 -17.69
N SER A 539 -8.71 42.62 -17.14
CA SER A 539 -9.88 42.70 -16.27
C SER A 539 -9.90 41.52 -15.28
N GLY A 540 -10.39 41.76 -14.09
CA GLY A 540 -10.53 40.79 -13.01
C GLY A 540 -10.71 41.46 -11.65
N THR A 541 -11.35 40.76 -10.72
CA THR A 541 -11.54 41.23 -9.36
C THR A 541 -11.19 40.12 -8.38
N ALA A 542 -10.32 40.44 -7.41
CA ALA A 542 -10.13 39.58 -6.23
C ALA A 542 -11.28 39.88 -5.26
N LYS A 543 -12.21 38.95 -5.11
CA LYS A 543 -13.37 39.10 -4.22
C LYS A 543 -12.94 39.29 -2.77
N GLY A 544 -13.46 40.31 -2.10
CA GLY A 544 -13.11 40.60 -0.71
C GLY A 544 -13.66 39.56 0.25
N GLY A 545 -12.92 39.23 1.27
CA GLY A 545 -13.23 38.19 2.24
C GLY A 545 -13.38 36.78 1.65
N ALA A 546 -12.78 36.49 0.49
CA ALA A 546 -13.00 35.24 -0.24
C ALA A 546 -11.71 34.68 -0.82
N VAL A 547 -11.77 33.40 -1.15
CA VAL A 547 -10.81 32.71 -2.00
C VAL A 547 -11.35 32.72 -3.43
N SER A 548 -10.55 33.18 -4.39
CA SER A 548 -10.85 33.05 -5.82
C SER A 548 -9.85 32.10 -6.46
N VAL A 549 -10.34 31.23 -7.33
CA VAL A 549 -9.54 30.18 -8.00
C VAL A 549 -9.78 30.30 -9.50
N PHE A 550 -8.85 30.92 -10.19
CA PHE A 550 -8.92 31.18 -11.63
C PHE A 550 -8.05 30.19 -12.38
N TYR A 551 -8.63 29.31 -13.14
CA TYR A 551 -7.93 28.47 -14.11
C TYR A 551 -8.94 27.87 -15.10
N VAL A 552 -8.42 27.50 -16.25
CA VAL A 552 -9.21 26.68 -17.17
C VAL A 552 -9.08 25.25 -16.69
N LYS A 553 -10.17 24.67 -16.21
CA LYS A 553 -10.20 23.24 -15.94
C LYS A 553 -9.71 22.56 -17.21
N GLY A 554 -8.64 21.81 -17.12
CA GLY A 554 -8.13 21.03 -18.24
C GLY A 554 -9.27 20.16 -18.74
N GLU A 555 -10.01 20.64 -19.73
CA GLU A 555 -10.93 19.81 -20.44
C GLU A 555 -10.05 18.76 -21.09
N SER A 556 -10.08 17.55 -20.56
CA SER A 556 -9.60 16.40 -21.28
C SER A 556 -10.32 16.42 -22.62
N ASP A 557 -9.56 16.37 -23.71
CA ASP A 557 -10.16 16.29 -25.04
C ASP A 557 -11.18 15.14 -25.03
N PRO A 558 -12.39 15.34 -25.55
CA PRO A 558 -13.33 14.26 -25.74
C PRO A 558 -12.64 13.08 -26.38
N ASN A 559 -12.79 11.90 -25.83
CA ASN A 559 -12.12 10.72 -26.32
C ASN A 559 -12.97 9.45 -26.17
N VAL A 560 -12.59 8.45 -26.94
CA VAL A 560 -13.01 7.06 -26.73
C VAL A 560 -11.74 6.19 -26.64
N SER A 561 -11.73 5.22 -25.75
CA SER A 561 -10.63 4.25 -25.65
C SER A 561 -11.13 2.84 -25.46
N VAL A 562 -10.27 1.87 -25.69
CA VAL A 562 -10.58 0.46 -25.55
C VAL A 562 -9.38 -0.25 -24.94
N GLU A 563 -9.63 -0.94 -23.82
CA GLU A 563 -8.61 -1.57 -23.00
C GLU A 563 -8.86 -3.07 -22.92
N ALA A 564 -7.89 -3.88 -23.32
CA ALA A 564 -7.95 -5.32 -23.14
C ALA A 564 -7.26 -5.71 -21.83
N ALA A 565 -7.84 -6.63 -21.07
CA ALA A 565 -7.24 -7.18 -19.87
C ALA A 565 -5.86 -7.81 -20.15
N SER A 566 -5.69 -8.39 -21.34
CA SER A 566 -4.39 -8.79 -21.89
C SER A 566 -4.41 -8.64 -23.40
N LYS A 567 -3.29 -8.28 -24.02
CA LYS A 567 -3.15 -8.28 -25.49
C LYS A 567 -2.89 -9.67 -26.06
N GLU A 568 -2.30 -10.56 -25.28
CA GLU A 568 -2.17 -11.97 -25.58
C GLU A 568 -2.87 -12.77 -24.49
N PHE A 569 -3.64 -13.78 -24.85
CA PHE A 569 -4.41 -14.59 -23.92
C PHE A 569 -4.49 -16.03 -24.37
N SER A 570 -4.52 -16.96 -23.42
CA SER A 570 -4.63 -18.41 -23.65
C SER A 570 -5.96 -18.99 -23.20
N SER A 571 -6.76 -18.22 -22.43
CA SER A 571 -8.09 -18.58 -21.97
C SER A 571 -9.11 -18.63 -23.10
N ASP A 572 -10.34 -19.06 -22.83
CA ASP A 572 -11.41 -19.14 -23.84
C ASP A 572 -11.79 -17.77 -24.41
N ASN A 573 -11.60 -16.71 -23.65
CA ASN A 573 -11.85 -15.33 -24.08
C ASN A 573 -11.05 -14.35 -23.23
N VAL A 574 -10.94 -13.11 -23.73
CA VAL A 574 -10.36 -12.00 -22.98
C VAL A 574 -11.40 -10.90 -22.78
N LYS A 575 -11.38 -10.27 -21.63
CA LYS A 575 -12.24 -9.13 -21.31
C LYS A 575 -11.66 -7.86 -21.92
N VAL A 576 -12.54 -7.05 -22.51
CA VAL A 576 -12.19 -5.76 -23.11
C VAL A 576 -13.15 -4.71 -22.57
N THR A 577 -12.61 -3.67 -21.97
CA THR A 577 -13.36 -2.54 -21.41
C THR A 577 -13.43 -1.41 -22.41
N LEU A 578 -14.63 -0.93 -22.68
CA LEU A 578 -14.90 0.19 -23.60
C LEU A 578 -15.06 1.46 -22.78
N ARG A 579 -14.29 2.49 -23.13
CA ARG A 579 -14.29 3.76 -22.42
C ARG A 579 -14.72 4.91 -23.30
N ALA A 580 -15.37 5.89 -22.70
CA ALA A 580 -15.73 7.13 -23.35
C ALA A 580 -15.75 8.29 -22.34
N GLN A 581 -15.19 9.40 -22.74
CA GLN A 581 -15.21 10.64 -21.98
C GLN A 581 -15.70 11.78 -22.87
N ASP A 582 -16.71 12.51 -22.42
CA ASP A 582 -17.30 13.65 -23.14
C ASP A 582 -17.62 13.34 -24.61
N ALA A 583 -18.15 12.14 -24.86
CA ALA A 583 -18.44 11.64 -26.18
C ALA A 583 -19.84 11.02 -26.29
N ASP A 584 -20.52 11.31 -27.38
CA ASP A 584 -21.86 10.83 -27.74
C ASP A 584 -21.80 9.79 -28.86
N ASN A 585 -22.95 9.20 -29.20
CA ASN A 585 -23.10 8.24 -30.32
C ASN A 585 -22.13 7.06 -30.25
N LEU A 586 -21.93 6.54 -29.05
CA LEU A 586 -20.95 5.51 -28.74
C LEU A 586 -21.34 4.17 -29.35
N LYS A 587 -20.44 3.62 -30.18
CA LYS A 587 -20.62 2.32 -30.85
C LYS A 587 -19.33 1.51 -30.80
N TYR A 588 -19.47 0.19 -30.78
CA TYR A 588 -18.35 -0.73 -30.91
C TYR A 588 -18.63 -1.79 -32.00
N THR A 589 -17.55 -2.32 -32.53
CA THR A 589 -17.53 -3.45 -33.46
C THR A 589 -16.35 -4.35 -33.14
N THR A 590 -16.51 -5.65 -33.35
CA THR A 590 -15.43 -6.63 -33.26
C THR A 590 -15.24 -7.34 -34.59
N THR A 591 -14.03 -7.82 -34.86
CA THR A 591 -13.78 -8.66 -36.07
C THR A 591 -14.48 -10.02 -35.98
N GLU A 592 -14.96 -10.44 -34.82
CA GLU A 592 -15.78 -11.63 -34.62
C GLU A 592 -17.27 -11.39 -34.96
N GLY A 593 -17.63 -10.18 -35.42
CA GLY A 593 -18.98 -9.84 -35.87
C GLY A 593 -19.90 -9.27 -34.78
N GLU A 594 -19.46 -9.15 -33.55
CA GLU A 594 -20.23 -8.47 -32.49
C GLU A 594 -20.19 -6.95 -32.66
N SER A 595 -21.33 -6.30 -32.51
CA SER A 595 -21.44 -4.84 -32.59
C SER A 595 -22.59 -4.32 -31.70
N GLY A 596 -22.55 -3.06 -31.34
CA GLY A 596 -23.61 -2.42 -30.54
C GLY A 596 -23.26 -1.05 -30.06
N SER A 597 -24.18 -0.47 -29.28
CA SER A 597 -23.91 0.76 -28.51
C SER A 597 -23.29 0.40 -27.16
N PHE A 598 -22.57 1.36 -26.60
CA PHE A 598 -22.00 1.20 -25.25
C PHE A 598 -22.13 2.48 -24.43
N THR A 599 -22.00 2.34 -23.13
CA THR A 599 -21.76 3.42 -22.17
C THR A 599 -20.35 3.24 -21.60
N ASP A 600 -19.78 4.28 -21.04
CA ASP A 600 -18.47 4.21 -20.38
C ASP A 600 -18.41 3.04 -19.40
N GLY A 601 -17.32 2.30 -19.43
CA GLY A 601 -17.08 1.15 -18.55
C GLY A 601 -17.74 -0.16 -18.99
N LYS A 602 -18.37 -0.23 -20.17
CA LYS A 602 -18.94 -1.49 -20.67
C LYS A 602 -17.83 -2.52 -20.93
N VAL A 603 -17.97 -3.70 -20.35
CA VAL A 603 -17.06 -4.85 -20.58
C VAL A 603 -17.70 -5.83 -21.56
N ILE A 604 -16.94 -6.22 -22.58
CA ILE A 604 -17.28 -7.27 -23.52
C ILE A 604 -16.26 -8.40 -23.45
N SER A 605 -16.60 -9.58 -23.96
CA SER A 605 -15.70 -10.74 -24.03
C SER A 605 -15.42 -11.08 -25.47
N VAL A 606 -14.17 -11.05 -25.90
CA VAL A 606 -13.74 -11.34 -27.26
C VAL A 606 -12.77 -12.51 -27.32
N GLY A 607 -12.58 -13.08 -28.48
CA GLY A 607 -11.66 -14.18 -28.72
C GLY A 607 -12.25 -15.58 -28.51
N LYS A 608 -13.57 -15.70 -28.33
CA LYS A 608 -14.26 -16.99 -28.13
C LYS A 608 -14.14 -17.94 -29.33
N THR A 609 -14.04 -17.39 -30.52
CA THR A 609 -14.00 -18.16 -31.77
C THR A 609 -12.61 -18.26 -32.36
N LEU A 610 -11.62 -17.63 -31.73
CA LEU A 610 -10.25 -17.62 -32.25
C LEU A 610 -9.56 -18.96 -32.04
N SER A 611 -8.86 -19.41 -33.08
CA SER A 611 -7.83 -20.44 -33.00
C SER A 611 -6.51 -19.83 -32.49
N ILE A 612 -5.61 -20.69 -32.00
CA ILE A 612 -4.26 -20.26 -31.58
C ILE A 612 -3.55 -19.56 -32.75
N GLY A 613 -2.96 -18.41 -32.47
CA GLY A 613 -2.27 -17.56 -33.44
C GLY A 613 -3.16 -16.51 -34.10
N GLU A 614 -4.49 -16.65 -34.02
CA GLU A 614 -5.44 -15.70 -34.62
C GLU A 614 -5.64 -14.48 -33.70
N THR A 615 -6.16 -13.39 -34.31
CA THR A 615 -6.38 -12.11 -33.61
C THR A 615 -7.82 -11.64 -33.75
N ALA A 616 -8.32 -10.99 -32.72
CA ALA A 616 -9.54 -10.19 -32.77
C ALA A 616 -9.22 -8.71 -32.53
N THR A 617 -9.90 -7.84 -33.26
CA THR A 617 -9.80 -6.39 -33.07
C THR A 617 -11.14 -5.86 -32.58
N VAL A 618 -11.12 -5.10 -31.50
CA VAL A 618 -12.25 -4.31 -31.02
C VAL A 618 -12.02 -2.87 -31.43
N LYS A 619 -12.98 -2.26 -32.09
CA LYS A 619 -12.99 -0.84 -32.46
C LYS A 619 -14.16 -0.14 -31.77
N VAL A 620 -13.88 1.00 -31.17
CA VAL A 620 -14.89 1.92 -30.62
C VAL A 620 -14.93 3.21 -31.44
N THR A 621 -16.10 3.80 -31.54
CA THR A 621 -16.32 5.09 -32.20
C THR A 621 -17.29 5.92 -31.40
N GLY A 622 -17.20 7.25 -31.54
CA GLY A 622 -18.10 8.21 -30.95
C GLY A 622 -17.97 9.56 -31.63
N THR A 623 -18.68 10.55 -31.12
CA THR A 623 -18.55 11.95 -31.52
C THR A 623 -18.32 12.81 -30.28
N ALA A 624 -17.42 13.78 -30.36
CA ALA A 624 -17.15 14.70 -29.24
C ALA A 624 -18.44 15.46 -28.82
N ALA A 625 -18.82 15.33 -27.56
CA ALA A 625 -20.04 15.95 -27.00
C ALA A 625 -19.85 17.45 -26.72
N LYS A 626 -18.60 17.88 -26.48
CA LYS A 626 -18.20 19.26 -26.21
C LYS A 626 -16.91 19.63 -26.93
N ASP A 627 -16.55 20.92 -26.89
CA ASP A 627 -15.24 21.36 -27.32
C ASP A 627 -14.17 20.95 -26.27
N GLY A 628 -13.08 20.37 -26.71
CA GLY A 628 -11.84 20.19 -25.95
C GLY A 628 -10.73 21.09 -26.50
N LYS A 629 -9.50 20.91 -26.02
CA LYS A 629 -8.33 21.69 -26.45
C LYS A 629 -8.00 21.44 -27.92
N LYS A 630 -7.94 20.19 -28.32
CA LYS A 630 -7.59 19.75 -29.69
C LYS A 630 -8.77 19.20 -30.46
N VAL A 631 -9.78 18.68 -29.79
CA VAL A 631 -10.95 18.03 -30.35
C VAL A 631 -12.14 18.98 -30.21
N LYS A 632 -12.86 19.19 -31.33
CA LYS A 632 -14.03 20.08 -31.35
C LYS A 632 -15.33 19.27 -31.27
N LYS A 633 -16.38 19.87 -30.68
CA LYS A 633 -17.73 19.31 -30.61
C LYS A 633 -18.17 18.78 -31.97
N GLY A 634 -18.72 17.58 -32.01
CA GLY A 634 -19.15 16.91 -33.25
C GLY A 634 -18.03 16.22 -34.02
N GLN A 635 -16.75 16.37 -33.63
CA GLN A 635 -15.63 15.65 -34.27
C GLN A 635 -15.74 14.15 -33.98
N ALA A 636 -15.47 13.35 -35.01
CA ALA A 636 -15.47 11.90 -34.92
C ALA A 636 -14.27 11.42 -34.06
N LEU A 637 -14.57 10.49 -33.15
CA LEU A 637 -13.60 9.85 -32.27
C LEU A 637 -13.52 8.36 -32.61
N SER A 638 -12.33 7.76 -32.52
CA SER A 638 -12.19 6.32 -32.69
C SER A 638 -10.93 5.80 -32.00
N ALA A 639 -11.03 4.58 -31.44
CA ALA A 639 -9.91 3.84 -30.89
C ALA A 639 -10.07 2.34 -31.20
N SER A 640 -8.97 1.58 -31.15
CA SER A 640 -9.03 0.14 -31.32
C SER A 640 -7.94 -0.56 -30.52
N VAL A 641 -8.24 -1.81 -30.10
CA VAL A 641 -7.28 -2.74 -29.53
C VAL A 641 -7.35 -4.07 -30.28
N THR A 642 -6.20 -4.67 -30.50
CA THR A 642 -6.10 -6.02 -31.08
C THR A 642 -5.57 -6.96 -30.01
N VAL A 643 -6.25 -8.10 -29.85
CA VAL A 643 -5.87 -9.18 -28.94
C VAL A 643 -5.54 -10.43 -29.75
N LYS A 644 -4.62 -11.25 -29.27
CA LYS A 644 -4.15 -12.46 -29.94
C LYS A 644 -4.33 -13.67 -29.04
N LYS A 645 -4.94 -14.72 -29.57
CA LYS A 645 -4.99 -16.00 -28.86
C LYS A 645 -3.66 -16.72 -29.02
N VAL A 646 -3.03 -17.02 -27.92
CA VAL A 646 -1.76 -17.75 -27.87
C VAL A 646 -1.99 -19.15 -27.30
N GLU A 647 -1.08 -20.08 -27.60
CA GLU A 647 -1.09 -21.34 -26.87
C GLU A 647 -1.05 -21.07 -25.36
N VAL A 648 -1.78 -21.88 -24.60
CA VAL A 648 -1.47 -22.02 -23.17
C VAL A 648 0.03 -22.29 -23.14
N PRO A 649 0.86 -21.44 -22.52
CA PRO A 649 2.27 -21.75 -22.43
C PRO A 649 2.36 -23.15 -21.87
N LYS A 650 2.77 -24.10 -22.67
CA LYS A 650 3.21 -25.39 -22.13
C LYS A 650 4.20 -24.98 -21.09
N GLN A 651 3.96 -25.34 -19.83
CA GLN A 651 4.91 -25.11 -18.75
C GLN A 651 6.18 -25.88 -19.11
N ASN A 652 6.93 -25.38 -20.05
CA ASN A 652 8.31 -25.69 -20.21
C ASN A 652 9.05 -24.77 -19.22
N LEU A 653 9.06 -25.19 -17.96
CA LEU A 653 9.79 -24.50 -16.92
C LEU A 653 11.20 -24.13 -17.41
N ALA A 654 11.86 -25.02 -18.13
CA ALA A 654 13.16 -24.78 -18.72
C ALA A 654 13.18 -23.63 -19.76
N ALA A 655 12.16 -23.49 -20.59
CA ALA A 655 12.08 -22.40 -21.56
C ALA A 655 11.71 -21.05 -20.94
N GLN A 656 10.89 -21.03 -19.90
CA GLN A 656 10.60 -19.81 -19.14
C GLN A 656 11.86 -19.29 -18.43
N TYR A 657 12.69 -20.18 -17.88
CA TYR A 657 13.95 -19.79 -17.21
C TYR A 657 15.00 -19.25 -18.17
N SER A 658 15.04 -19.72 -19.42
CA SER A 658 16.06 -19.29 -20.38
C SER A 658 15.76 -17.94 -21.04
N THR A 659 14.48 -17.53 -21.12
CA THR A 659 14.08 -16.35 -21.91
C THR A 659 13.52 -15.20 -21.11
N ASN A 660 12.93 -15.41 -19.97
CA ASN A 660 12.21 -14.34 -19.23
C ASN A 660 12.76 -14.13 -17.83
N LYS A 661 13.97 -14.29 -17.47
CA LYS A 661 14.56 -13.86 -16.18
C LYS A 661 13.53 -13.62 -15.02
N VAL A 662 12.45 -14.39 -15.01
CA VAL A 662 11.45 -14.35 -13.96
C VAL A 662 12.04 -15.12 -12.80
N GLY A 663 12.43 -14.38 -11.77
CA GLY A 663 12.87 -14.97 -10.53
C GLY A 663 14.24 -15.62 -10.60
N MET A 664 15.27 -14.80 -10.66
CA MET A 664 16.59 -15.21 -10.16
C MET A 664 16.53 -15.11 -8.65
N GLY A 665 16.99 -16.13 -7.94
CA GLY A 665 17.09 -16.09 -6.48
C GLY A 665 17.71 -14.78 -5.99
N VAL A 666 17.20 -14.24 -4.92
CA VAL A 666 17.62 -12.96 -4.34
C VAL A 666 18.82 -13.21 -3.41
N LYS A 667 19.83 -12.34 -3.46
CA LYS A 667 20.94 -12.40 -2.52
C LYS A 667 20.46 -11.96 -1.13
N LYS A 668 20.11 -12.94 -0.29
CA LYS A 668 19.62 -12.75 1.08
C LYS A 668 19.92 -14.00 1.91
N THR A 669 20.47 -13.81 3.07
CA THR A 669 20.63 -14.89 4.05
C THR A 669 19.28 -15.18 4.69
N ILE A 670 18.86 -16.44 4.65
CA ILE A 670 17.68 -16.94 5.35
C ILE A 670 18.11 -17.52 6.70
N ASN A 671 17.54 -17.01 7.78
CA ASN A 671 17.85 -17.49 9.12
C ASN A 671 16.95 -18.69 9.46
N PHE A 672 17.55 -19.89 9.42
CA PHE A 672 16.90 -21.08 9.94
C PHE A 672 17.19 -21.19 11.44
N ASN A 673 16.24 -20.82 12.29
CA ASN A 673 16.32 -21.14 13.72
C ASN A 673 15.99 -22.61 13.91
N ALA A 674 17.02 -23.40 14.20
CA ALA A 674 16.86 -24.81 14.53
C ALA A 674 15.87 -24.94 15.72
N GLY A 675 14.71 -25.53 15.48
CA GLY A 675 13.74 -25.91 16.51
C GLY A 675 12.52 -25.00 16.70
N LYS A 676 12.36 -23.94 15.90
CA LYS A 676 11.11 -23.17 15.78
C LYS A 676 10.81 -22.99 14.31
N ASP A 677 9.53 -22.89 13.98
CA ASP A 677 9.04 -22.71 12.62
C ASP A 677 9.99 -21.81 11.84
N ALA A 678 10.71 -22.41 10.88
CA ALA A 678 11.57 -21.68 9.99
C ALA A 678 10.72 -20.55 9.43
N SER A 679 11.10 -19.33 9.70
CA SER A 679 10.21 -18.21 9.61
C SER A 679 9.84 -18.02 8.14
N ILE A 680 8.62 -18.40 7.76
CA ILE A 680 7.99 -18.05 6.48
C ILE A 680 8.12 -16.54 6.25
N ALA A 681 8.24 -15.76 7.32
CA ALA A 681 8.43 -14.32 7.30
C ALA A 681 9.74 -13.84 6.62
N ASP A 682 10.76 -14.71 6.47
CA ASP A 682 11.98 -14.34 5.76
C ASP A 682 11.84 -14.44 4.24
N TRP A 683 10.76 -15.06 3.75
CA TRP A 683 10.47 -15.24 2.34
C TRP A 683 9.45 -14.23 1.86
N ASP A 684 9.65 -13.68 0.67
CA ASP A 684 8.74 -12.74 0.04
C ASP A 684 8.67 -12.98 -1.48
N SER A 685 7.71 -12.32 -2.14
CA SER A 685 7.45 -12.50 -3.56
C SER A 685 8.64 -12.16 -4.47
N SER A 686 9.62 -11.39 -4.01
CA SER A 686 10.84 -11.11 -4.80
C SER A 686 11.74 -12.35 -4.98
N MET A 687 11.54 -13.37 -4.14
CA MET A 687 12.28 -14.64 -4.17
C MET A 687 11.56 -15.74 -4.97
N LEU A 688 10.35 -15.45 -5.45
CA LEU A 688 9.57 -16.40 -6.25
C LEU A 688 10.31 -16.71 -7.56
N ILE A 689 10.64 -17.97 -7.76
CA ILE A 689 11.33 -18.49 -8.96
C ILE A 689 10.33 -19.05 -9.96
N ALA A 690 9.36 -19.82 -9.47
CA ALA A 690 8.35 -20.46 -10.29
C ALA A 690 7.03 -20.51 -9.56
N GLN A 691 5.94 -20.38 -10.31
CA GLN A 691 4.59 -20.52 -9.80
C GLN A 691 3.73 -21.35 -10.78
N GLY A 692 3.02 -22.32 -10.23
CA GLY A 692 1.99 -23.11 -10.92
C GLY A 692 0.61 -22.79 -10.36
N ALA A 693 -0.43 -23.36 -10.96
CA ALA A 693 -1.77 -23.30 -10.40
C ALA A 693 -1.95 -24.43 -9.39
N ALA A 694 -2.48 -24.11 -8.22
CA ALA A 694 -2.76 -25.11 -7.20
C ALA A 694 -3.85 -26.09 -7.68
N ASN A 695 -3.60 -27.40 -7.50
CA ASN A 695 -4.49 -28.49 -7.89
C ASN A 695 -4.75 -28.60 -9.41
N ASP A 696 -3.75 -28.27 -10.25
CA ASP A 696 -3.87 -28.37 -11.68
C ASP A 696 -3.39 -29.71 -12.28
N ASP A 697 -2.76 -30.56 -11.49
CA ASP A 697 -2.35 -31.89 -11.95
C ASP A 697 -3.51 -32.88 -11.93
N PRO A 698 -4.03 -33.30 -13.10
CA PRO A 698 -5.19 -34.21 -13.18
C PRO A 698 -4.89 -35.62 -12.68
N ARG A 699 -3.63 -35.98 -12.45
CA ARG A 699 -3.23 -37.30 -11.91
C ARG A 699 -3.51 -37.41 -10.42
N VAL A 700 -3.76 -36.33 -9.77
CA VAL A 700 -3.87 -36.16 -8.31
C VAL A 700 -5.21 -36.69 -7.76
N TYR A 701 -6.22 -36.86 -8.60
CA TYR A 701 -7.57 -37.24 -8.20
C TYR A 701 -8.04 -38.56 -8.84
N ARG A 702 -7.39 -39.69 -8.54
CA ARG A 702 -7.98 -41.00 -8.85
C ARG A 702 -8.76 -41.52 -7.66
N PRO A 703 -10.10 -41.58 -7.73
CA PRO A 703 -10.88 -42.15 -6.67
C PRO A 703 -10.45 -43.60 -6.48
N ASN A 704 -10.12 -44.00 -5.24
CA ASN A 704 -9.76 -45.31 -4.79
C ASN A 704 -8.32 -45.83 -5.03
N SER A 705 -7.33 -44.95 -5.26
CA SER A 705 -5.95 -45.37 -5.25
C SER A 705 -5.29 -45.07 -3.90
N MET A 706 -4.82 -46.08 -3.21
CA MET A 706 -4.02 -45.97 -1.97
C MET A 706 -2.67 -45.28 -2.14
N TYR A 707 -2.28 -44.98 -3.37
CA TYR A 707 -0.92 -44.57 -3.71
C TYR A 707 -0.84 -43.16 -4.28
N GLU A 708 -1.97 -42.49 -4.47
CA GLU A 708 -2.02 -41.17 -5.10
C GLU A 708 -2.50 -40.12 -4.08
N VAL A 709 -1.51 -39.55 -3.42
CA VAL A 709 -1.75 -38.39 -2.54
C VAL A 709 -1.67 -37.13 -3.38
N PRO A 710 -2.62 -36.19 -3.32
CA PRO A 710 -2.57 -34.92 -4.06
C PRO A 710 -1.44 -34.06 -3.53
N ILE A 711 -0.28 -34.13 -4.15
CA ILE A 711 0.88 -33.31 -3.88
C ILE A 711 1.13 -32.47 -5.11
N ASP A 712 0.69 -31.26 -5.00
CA ASP A 712 0.88 -30.28 -6.06
C ASP A 712 1.80 -29.18 -5.54
N LEU A 713 2.88 -28.93 -6.26
CA LEU A 713 3.86 -27.89 -5.99
C LEU A 713 3.44 -26.65 -6.77
N TYR A 714 2.95 -25.63 -6.10
CA TYR A 714 2.45 -24.45 -6.78
C TYR A 714 3.34 -23.22 -6.68
N ALA A 715 4.37 -23.20 -5.84
CA ALA A 715 5.37 -22.14 -5.82
C ALA A 715 6.74 -22.64 -5.38
N LEU A 716 7.79 -22.12 -6.02
CA LEU A 716 9.17 -22.33 -5.66
C LEU A 716 9.85 -20.97 -5.46
N TYR A 717 10.50 -20.81 -4.32
CA TYR A 717 11.26 -19.61 -3.96
C TYR A 717 12.74 -19.94 -3.82
N GLY A 718 13.61 -18.97 -4.12
CA GLY A 718 15.05 -19.11 -3.98
C GLY A 718 15.71 -17.84 -3.43
N ALA A 719 16.61 -18.05 -2.49
CA ALA A 719 17.52 -17.04 -1.99
C ALA A 719 18.93 -17.64 -1.87
N TYR A 720 19.95 -16.78 -1.85
CA TYR A 720 21.33 -17.24 -1.70
C TYR A 720 22.15 -16.19 -0.94
N ASP A 721 23.19 -16.65 -0.27
CA ASP A 721 24.26 -15.80 0.25
C ASP A 721 25.62 -16.29 -0.28
N ASP A 722 26.71 -15.84 0.31
CA ASP A 722 28.04 -16.21 -0.17
C ASP A 722 28.40 -17.68 0.10
N ASP A 723 27.66 -18.36 0.98
CA ASP A 723 27.94 -19.72 1.43
C ASP A 723 26.80 -20.70 1.15
N ASN A 724 25.55 -20.26 0.96
CA ASN A 724 24.38 -21.13 0.93
C ASN A 724 23.42 -20.77 -0.20
N LEU A 725 22.74 -21.80 -0.74
CA LEU A 725 21.53 -21.69 -1.54
C LEU A 725 20.34 -22.12 -0.67
N TYR A 726 19.32 -21.26 -0.60
CA TYR A 726 18.10 -21.50 0.15
C TYR A 726 16.97 -21.73 -0.84
N LEU A 727 16.20 -22.78 -0.65
CA LEU A 727 15.04 -23.12 -1.45
C LEU A 727 13.84 -23.34 -0.51
N MET A 728 12.69 -22.78 -0.88
CA MET A 728 11.40 -23.03 -0.24
C MET A 728 10.38 -23.32 -1.33
N TRP A 729 9.50 -24.26 -1.09
CA TRP A 729 8.37 -24.51 -1.96
C TRP A 729 7.06 -24.55 -1.17
N GLU A 730 6.02 -24.10 -1.80
CA GLU A 730 4.66 -24.23 -1.33
C GLU A 730 3.95 -25.35 -2.08
N MET A 731 3.21 -26.13 -1.36
CA MET A 731 2.44 -27.24 -1.90
C MET A 731 1.01 -27.20 -1.33
N THR A 732 0.11 -27.94 -1.97
CA THR A 732 -1.25 -28.09 -1.47
C THR A 732 -1.25 -28.56 -0.02
N ASN A 733 -2.27 -28.15 0.71
CA ASN A 733 -2.37 -28.34 2.16
C ASN A 733 -2.13 -29.81 2.53
N VAL A 734 -0.98 -30.09 3.13
CA VAL A 734 -0.57 -31.42 3.59
C VAL A 734 -1.58 -32.03 4.56
N GLN A 735 -2.30 -31.20 5.30
CA GLN A 735 -3.32 -31.66 6.24
C GLN A 735 -4.58 -32.17 5.52
N ASP A 736 -4.94 -31.58 4.38
CA ASP A 736 -6.03 -32.10 3.54
C ASP A 736 -5.61 -33.35 2.76
N VAL A 737 -4.32 -33.50 2.52
CA VAL A 737 -3.69 -34.67 1.90
C VAL A 737 -3.60 -35.84 2.87
N VAL A 738 -3.36 -35.55 4.15
CA VAL A 738 -3.20 -36.56 5.21
C VAL A 738 -4.57 -36.97 5.79
N ASP A 739 -5.55 -36.06 5.78
CA ASP A 739 -6.92 -36.29 6.25
C ASP A 739 -7.88 -36.41 5.04
N THR A 740 -7.66 -37.42 4.22
CA THR A 740 -8.49 -37.69 3.03
C THR A 740 -9.92 -38.18 3.36
N GLY A 741 -10.42 -37.91 4.55
CA GLY A 741 -11.75 -38.29 5.01
C GLY A 741 -11.79 -39.67 5.63
N ASP A 742 -12.97 -40.03 6.11
CA ASP A 742 -13.27 -41.18 6.98
C ASP A 742 -12.86 -42.57 6.44
N ASP A 743 -12.47 -42.69 5.18
CA ASP A 743 -12.10 -43.98 4.57
C ASP A 743 -10.68 -44.43 4.92
N TYR A 744 -9.85 -43.55 5.47
CA TYR A 744 -8.45 -43.88 5.85
C TYR A 744 -8.05 -43.18 7.15
N PRO A 745 -8.42 -43.69 8.31
CA PRO A 745 -8.04 -43.14 9.58
C PRO A 745 -6.52 -43.20 9.76
N LEU A 746 -5.92 -42.11 10.27
CA LEU A 746 -4.49 -42.01 10.61
C LEU A 746 -3.97 -43.18 11.47
N SER A 747 -4.85 -43.86 12.18
CA SER A 747 -4.59 -45.10 12.95
C SER A 747 -4.14 -46.29 12.12
N GLN A 748 -4.32 -46.27 10.79
CA GLN A 748 -3.94 -47.38 9.90
C GLN A 748 -2.62 -47.19 9.17
N GLY A 749 -1.81 -46.16 9.50
CA GLY A 749 -0.44 -46.08 9.04
C GLY A 749 -0.22 -45.37 7.69
N HIS A 750 -1.22 -44.70 7.16
CA HIS A 750 -1.10 -43.99 5.86
C HIS A 750 -0.21 -42.72 5.90
N LEU A 751 0.08 -42.18 7.07
CA LEU A 751 1.07 -41.12 7.30
C LEU A 751 2.47 -41.44 6.73
N TRP A 752 2.85 -42.71 6.68
CA TRP A 752 4.17 -43.06 6.17
C TRP A 752 4.31 -42.84 4.67
N GLN A 753 3.27 -42.83 3.91
CA GLN A 753 3.29 -42.60 2.46
C GLN A 753 3.60 -41.11 2.17
N THR A 754 3.03 -40.19 2.93
CA THR A 754 3.38 -38.76 2.84
C THR A 754 4.73 -38.43 3.46
N GLN A 755 5.16 -39.20 4.45
CA GLN A 755 6.47 -39.05 5.09
C GLN A 755 7.64 -39.54 4.25
N ASN A 756 7.40 -40.31 3.20
CA ASN A 756 8.44 -40.93 2.36
C ASN A 756 8.42 -40.44 0.91
N LEU A 757 7.81 -39.29 0.64
CA LEU A 757 7.82 -38.72 -0.70
C LEU A 757 9.21 -38.17 -1.05
N PRO A 758 9.79 -38.59 -2.16
CA PRO A 758 11.04 -38.02 -2.64
C PRO A 758 10.79 -36.72 -3.42
N PHE A 759 11.53 -35.70 -3.07
CA PHE A 759 11.64 -34.50 -3.88
C PHE A 759 13.02 -34.49 -4.55
N HIS A 760 13.06 -34.28 -5.85
CA HIS A 760 14.29 -34.21 -6.61
C HIS A 760 14.51 -32.76 -7.06
N ILE A 761 15.61 -32.17 -6.59
CA ILE A 761 16.02 -30.81 -6.96
C ILE A 761 17.19 -30.95 -7.93
N ALA A 762 16.92 -30.65 -9.19
CA ALA A 762 17.92 -30.67 -10.24
C ALA A 762 18.63 -29.31 -10.34
N ILE A 763 19.97 -29.32 -10.26
CA ILE A 763 20.78 -28.11 -10.24
C ILE A 763 21.81 -28.17 -11.37
N ASP A 764 21.78 -27.17 -12.24
CA ASP A 764 22.76 -26.93 -13.27
C ASP A 764 23.68 -25.78 -12.82
N THR A 765 24.94 -26.10 -12.53
CA THR A 765 25.92 -25.11 -12.03
C THR A 765 26.99 -24.74 -13.04
N LYS A 766 26.98 -25.34 -14.23
CA LYS A 766 28.06 -25.15 -15.23
C LYS A 766 27.46 -25.03 -16.63
N ASP A 767 28.02 -24.14 -17.40
CA ASP A 767 27.72 -23.96 -18.81
C ASP A 767 28.72 -24.75 -19.68
N ASP A 768 28.89 -26.03 -19.37
CA ASP A 768 29.90 -26.89 -20.03
C ASP A 768 29.34 -28.24 -20.50
N SER A 769 30.14 -28.97 -21.23
CA SER A 769 29.82 -30.28 -21.79
C SER A 769 29.78 -31.43 -20.81
N THR A 770 30.12 -31.22 -19.53
CA THR A 770 30.19 -32.28 -18.50
C THR A 770 28.82 -32.55 -17.86
N ARG A 771 27.77 -32.23 -18.52
CA ARG A 771 26.39 -32.38 -18.08
C ARG A 771 25.87 -33.78 -18.42
N ILE A 772 24.98 -34.30 -17.59
CA ILE A 772 24.32 -35.58 -17.84
C ILE A 772 23.44 -35.48 -19.05
N GLY A 773 23.72 -36.26 -20.09
CA GLY A 773 22.91 -36.32 -21.28
C GLY A 773 21.61 -37.12 -21.10
N ASN A 774 20.74 -37.14 -22.12
CA ASN A 774 19.44 -37.75 -22.15
C ASN A 774 19.35 -39.24 -21.78
N ASN A 775 20.46 -39.95 -21.55
CA ASN A 775 20.51 -41.36 -21.22
C ASN A 775 20.81 -41.62 -19.73
N GLY A 776 20.93 -40.59 -18.91
CA GLY A 776 21.24 -40.77 -17.49
C GLY A 776 19.93 -40.90 -16.70
N GLY A 777 19.43 -42.10 -16.55
CA GLY A 777 18.51 -42.40 -15.47
C GLY A 777 19.22 -42.25 -14.13
N LEU A 778 18.56 -41.74 -13.11
CA LEU A 778 18.98 -41.86 -11.73
C LEU A 778 19.06 -43.34 -11.39
N GLN A 779 20.22 -43.95 -11.57
CA GLN A 779 20.45 -45.29 -11.07
C GLN A 779 20.93 -45.18 -9.63
N THR A 780 19.98 -45.23 -8.72
CA THR A 780 20.33 -45.43 -7.31
C THR A 780 20.61 -46.91 -7.11
N GLY A 781 21.85 -47.26 -6.83
CA GLY A 781 22.18 -48.62 -6.43
C GLY A 781 21.38 -49.01 -5.18
N GLY A 782 20.29 -49.71 -5.34
CA GLY A 782 19.71 -50.59 -4.34
C GLY A 782 18.84 -49.98 -3.22
N SER A 783 18.39 -48.75 -3.25
CA SER A 783 17.46 -48.25 -2.24
C SER A 783 16.28 -47.45 -2.79
N LEU A 784 15.20 -47.63 -2.20
CA LEU A 784 13.86 -46.99 -2.13
C LEU A 784 13.43 -45.93 -3.18
N TRP A 785 14.33 -45.29 -3.90
CA TRP A 785 14.03 -44.11 -4.73
C TRP A 785 14.48 -44.25 -6.18
N ALA A 786 14.59 -45.48 -6.66
CA ALA A 786 14.98 -45.81 -8.04
C ALA A 786 13.87 -45.37 -9.01
N SER A 787 13.66 -44.09 -9.14
CA SER A 787 12.88 -43.51 -10.23
C SER A 787 13.81 -43.32 -11.41
N ASN A 788 13.54 -43.94 -12.53
CA ASN A 788 14.17 -43.61 -13.79
C ASN A 788 13.67 -42.27 -14.24
N ILE A 789 14.37 -41.19 -13.90
CA ILE A 789 14.01 -39.86 -14.36
C ILE A 789 14.74 -39.62 -15.68
N THR A 790 13.95 -39.39 -16.75
CA THR A 790 14.52 -38.99 -18.03
C THR A 790 14.38 -37.48 -18.15
N TRP A 791 15.48 -36.77 -18.21
CA TRP A 791 15.52 -35.34 -18.41
C TRP A 791 15.29 -35.03 -19.90
N GLY A 792 14.28 -34.21 -20.18
CA GLY A 792 13.93 -33.83 -21.55
C GLY A 792 14.77 -32.66 -22.06
N GLY A 793 14.97 -32.61 -23.40
CA GLY A 793 15.63 -31.50 -24.07
C GLY A 793 17.18 -31.59 -24.10
N GLU A 794 17.80 -30.48 -24.49
CA GLU A 794 19.25 -30.34 -24.62
C GLU A 794 19.94 -29.99 -23.29
N GLN A 795 19.20 -29.80 -22.22
CA GLN A 795 19.73 -29.42 -20.91
C GLN A 795 20.33 -30.61 -20.20
N LYS A 796 21.53 -30.45 -19.70
CA LYS A 796 22.29 -31.42 -18.92
C LYS A 796 22.39 -30.89 -17.48
N LEU A 797 22.35 -31.78 -16.52
CA LEU A 797 22.41 -31.46 -15.11
C LEU A 797 23.72 -31.91 -14.49
N ASN A 798 24.23 -31.08 -13.57
CA ASN A 798 25.48 -31.45 -12.85
C ASN A 798 25.18 -32.05 -11.49
N ASN A 799 24.10 -31.63 -10.84
CA ASN A 799 23.79 -32.10 -9.50
C ASN A 799 22.29 -32.36 -9.38
N VAL A 800 21.96 -33.38 -8.59
CA VAL A 800 20.58 -33.62 -8.16
C VAL A 800 20.59 -33.85 -6.66
N VAL A 801 19.77 -33.10 -5.94
CA VAL A 801 19.55 -33.31 -4.51
C VAL A 801 18.21 -34.01 -4.35
N THR A 802 18.23 -35.16 -3.70
CA THR A 802 17.01 -35.91 -3.37
C THR A 802 16.78 -35.83 -1.87
N ILE A 803 15.61 -35.32 -1.50
CA ILE A 803 15.16 -35.27 -0.10
C ILE A 803 13.87 -36.07 0.04
N SER A 804 13.65 -36.64 1.22
CA SER A 804 12.40 -37.30 1.59
C SER A 804 11.69 -36.46 2.64
N THR A 805 10.37 -36.49 2.64
CA THR A 805 9.56 -35.91 3.71
C THR A 805 9.81 -36.61 5.06
N ASN A 806 10.40 -37.81 5.05
CA ASN A 806 10.88 -38.49 6.25
C ASN A 806 12.31 -38.01 6.51
N GLY A 807 12.53 -37.16 7.49
CA GLY A 807 13.83 -36.58 7.83
C GLY A 807 14.94 -37.59 8.24
N SER A 808 14.63 -38.90 8.35
CA SER A 808 15.62 -39.95 8.59
C SER A 808 16.23 -40.55 7.31
N ASN A 809 15.68 -40.22 6.13
CA ASN A 809 16.13 -40.73 4.83
C ASN A 809 16.57 -39.57 3.92
N GLY A 810 17.81 -39.18 3.99
CA GLY A 810 18.38 -38.11 3.15
C GLY A 810 18.74 -36.84 3.91
N PRO A 811 19.15 -35.77 3.25
CA PRO A 811 19.23 -35.62 1.79
C PRO A 811 20.37 -36.44 1.13
N TRP A 812 20.11 -36.90 -0.10
CA TRP A 812 21.10 -37.56 -0.94
C TRP A 812 21.53 -36.58 -2.04
N ILE A 813 22.83 -36.41 -2.26
CA ILE A 813 23.39 -35.59 -3.34
C ILE A 813 23.96 -36.50 -4.40
N TYR A 814 23.55 -36.32 -5.64
CA TYR A 814 24.07 -37.02 -6.81
C TYR A 814 24.85 -35.99 -7.65
N LYS A 815 26.09 -36.30 -7.95
CA LYS A 815 26.90 -35.50 -8.88
C LYS A 815 26.91 -36.18 -10.25
N GLY A 816 26.75 -35.39 -11.30
CA GLY A 816 26.85 -35.86 -12.67
C GLY A 816 28.26 -35.83 -13.18
N ASP A 817 28.65 -36.87 -13.90
CA ASP A 817 29.84 -36.92 -14.74
C ASP A 817 29.50 -37.45 -16.13
N GLU A 818 30.47 -37.67 -16.98
CA GLU A 818 30.30 -38.20 -18.35
C GLU A 818 29.61 -39.58 -18.40
N THR A 819 29.60 -40.30 -17.27
CA THR A 819 29.08 -41.68 -17.17
C THR A 819 27.71 -41.76 -16.55
N GLY A 820 27.18 -40.66 -15.97
CA GLY A 820 25.89 -40.58 -15.32
C GLY A 820 25.95 -39.94 -13.92
N LEU A 821 24.88 -40.11 -13.13
CA LEU A 821 24.80 -39.63 -11.75
C LEU A 821 25.48 -40.61 -10.78
N GLN A 822 26.45 -40.13 -10.06
CA GLN A 822 27.11 -40.86 -8.97
C GLN A 822 26.51 -40.44 -7.62
N GLY A 823 26.01 -41.37 -6.84
CA GLY A 823 25.47 -41.10 -5.50
C GLY A 823 26.57 -40.84 -4.48
N CYS A 824 26.43 -39.73 -3.77
CA CYS A 824 27.31 -39.39 -2.62
C CYS A 824 26.56 -39.58 -1.31
N VAL A 825 27.14 -40.30 -0.38
CA VAL A 825 26.59 -40.43 0.98
C VAL A 825 26.97 -39.18 1.82
N TRP A 826 26.10 -38.79 2.69
CA TRP A 826 26.08 -37.54 3.49
C TRP A 826 27.38 -37.14 4.19
N SER A 827 28.35 -38.02 4.34
CA SER A 827 29.53 -37.78 5.15
C SER A 827 30.81 -37.51 4.39
N GLY A 828 30.81 -37.42 3.07
CA GLY A 828 32.08 -37.39 2.34
C GLY A 828 32.10 -36.67 0.97
N CYS A 829 31.13 -35.90 0.60
CA CYS A 829 31.18 -35.09 -0.65
C CYS A 829 31.40 -33.62 -0.41
#